data_26ac787f4c1a2a372955a7727d6cd3bc
#
_entry.id   26ac787f4c1a2a372955a7727d6cd3bc
#
_cell.length_a   1.000
_cell.length_b   1.000
_cell.length_c   1.000
_cell.angle_alpha   90.00
_cell.angle_beta   90.00
_cell.angle_gamma   90.00
#
_symmetry.space_group_name_H-M   'P 1'
#
loop_
_entity.id
_entity.type
_entity.pdbx_description
1 polymer ?
#
loop_
_entity_poly.entity_id
_entity_poly.type
_entity_poly.pdbx_seq_one_letter_code
_entity_poly.pdbx_strand_id
1 'polypeptide(L)'
;MFRAAIGIVAFACATSSQFALADEDNGSSRRIEEVVVTAEKVESTVSDTSISITAIGEEMLEDLGIQNANEFVNYIPATTRDAYDIRIRGVGRNFRSLGGDPGVATYYNGIYSEDALIALTENGLFDVERIEVLRGPQGTLYGRNSIGGAINYITKGPTDTFTGMFRGQLGSRYNQEGYMVLSGPISDTVGYRLTMSDRDREGVQRGQYGTPDANGTNDTNTSLAIRWNPNDRSEMNLRINKRNSSRDIGAGTILSEGWGDFRGTRRTDVFAFGIRPVTATTAGAYGFTDPDTGVVAYGAPVRPGVDIAPQSPNPGFAGRGYLNGNGDSDFDDVTEEALTNGYNDEGFDQMGAQMTFSYDLGEDLTVKYLLGYGDFQYTYHFDYDQTDAPISDLGVSVLEDVWNVSHEVQFLWNPSPDFSLTSGLYYFQSDRLQDYRLRNATAQGRYTNAADYALWDAPNPYLGGITAMSTLYASIPWLAGPHCEIDTAPVGGACAGRWGGDPEGATYKHNNTNDTTQTAAFAQGTYNFNDQWALTLGVRWAEDRKSVLENRFYYFEFNLVPYIRGTVLDPLAATYGILTDPSTLTDLAFANVMMGAATATGDAESPITPTCALTAVECANPLRLNGGMPFSGGTKAVDEKTWSAVTGRINLDWTPNDDTLVYLSTTTGYRAGGYGLGILEARVETPQGTKPVSYDEEEVLHIELGYKATLLDGQLQLNSAVYTYQYDGYQDSVDIYDPSQDAFREIPTNTGSAVNSGFELEGTWLATDNLTLNANYSYTQTEYQDDVYLLEDDNPERPIQLFGEKRFNLKGGALKGIPTNKFTAWGNYVWDFETTRLTLLAAYSYTGEYNGSALERDFDKIPERTRTDLSLIWETQDRRRRARFFVDNVFDEVNFRGIGSGSHLTNYKLTGTLLDMRRFGVDVTVNFGG
;
A
#
# COMPACT_ATOMS: atom_id res chain seq x y z
N MET A 1 24.16 23.57 1.22
CA MET A 1 24.73 24.21 2.42
C MET A 1 24.56 23.36 3.67
N PHE A 2 23.51 22.59 3.77
CA PHE A 2 23.26 21.68 4.90
C PHE A 2 24.27 20.52 4.99
N ARG A 3 24.63 19.90 3.87
CA ARG A 3 25.60 18.78 3.80
C ARG A 3 27.02 19.15 4.27
N ALA A 4 27.39 20.42 4.29
CA ALA A 4 28.73 20.88 4.78
C ALA A 4 28.78 21.06 6.31
N ALA A 5 27.66 21.12 7.00
CA ALA A 5 27.59 21.31 8.45
C ALA A 5 27.78 20.01 9.26
N ILE A 6 27.45 18.85 8.66
CA ILE A 6 27.53 17.55 9.34
C ILE A 6 28.96 17.10 9.61
N GLY A 7 29.92 17.47 8.77
CA GLY A 7 31.34 17.15 8.94
C GLY A 7 32.05 17.89 10.08
N ILE A 8 31.47 18.97 10.62
CA ILE A 8 32.12 19.84 11.61
C ILE A 8 31.66 19.53 13.05
N VAL A 9 30.47 18.94 13.23
CA VAL A 9 29.92 18.64 14.57
C VAL A 9 30.62 17.45 15.26
N ALA A 10 31.15 16.51 14.51
CA ALA A 10 31.83 15.32 15.05
C ALA A 10 33.21 15.63 15.72
N PHE A 11 33.78 16.85 15.52
CA PHE A 11 35.14 17.17 16.01
C PHE A 11 35.19 18.13 17.21
N ALA A 12 34.05 18.69 17.64
CA ALA A 12 34.01 19.74 18.66
C ALA A 12 33.68 19.26 20.09
N CYS A 13 33.55 17.96 20.34
CA CYS A 13 33.07 17.40 21.62
C CYS A 13 34.15 17.10 22.67
N ALA A 14 35.38 17.55 22.54
CA ALA A 14 36.41 17.32 23.51
C ALA A 14 36.92 18.62 24.14
N THR A 15 36.26 19.20 25.10
CA THR A 15 36.81 19.94 26.27
C THR A 15 35.77 20.84 26.93
N SER A 16 35.37 20.53 28.11
CA SER A 16 35.26 21.41 29.27
C SER A 16 34.32 20.81 30.34
N SER A 17 34.90 20.31 31.41
CA SER A 17 34.23 19.85 32.63
C SER A 17 34.13 20.99 33.65
N GLN A 18 32.94 21.26 34.17
CA GLN A 18 32.75 21.91 35.45
C GLN A 18 31.67 21.16 36.26
N PHE A 19 31.97 20.90 37.52
CA PHE A 19 31.19 20.10 38.46
C PHE A 19 30.07 20.90 39.11
N ALA A 20 28.88 20.30 39.25
CA ALA A 20 27.89 20.71 40.23
C ALA A 20 27.35 19.45 40.94
N LEU A 21 27.15 19.56 42.22
CA LEU A 21 26.77 18.51 43.14
C LEU A 21 25.27 18.25 43.06
N ALA A 22 24.87 16.98 43.01
CA ALA A 22 23.49 16.56 43.08
C ALA A 22 23.04 16.34 44.55
N ASP A 23 21.78 16.73 44.87
CA ASP A 23 21.09 16.41 46.08
C ASP A 23 20.62 14.95 46.11
N GLU A 24 20.81 14.25 47.25
CA GLU A 24 20.29 12.91 47.49
C GLU A 24 18.78 12.93 47.69
N ASP A 25 18.02 12.31 46.81
CA ASP A 25 16.58 12.10 46.98
C ASP A 25 16.31 10.75 47.67
N ASN A 26 15.37 10.81 48.62
CA ASN A 26 14.99 9.69 49.49
C ASN A 26 14.20 8.65 48.71
N GLY A 27 14.56 7.38 48.83
CA GLY A 27 13.97 6.20 48.22
C GLY A 27 12.43 6.16 48.13
N SER A 28 11.90 6.69 47.10
CA SER A 28 10.59 6.29 46.55
C SER A 28 10.83 5.12 45.59
N SER A 29 10.09 4.04 45.73
CA SER A 29 10.10 2.95 44.75
C SER A 29 9.85 3.54 43.36
N ARG A 30 10.69 3.21 42.38
CA ARG A 30 10.52 3.59 40.96
C ARG A 30 9.12 3.15 40.50
N ARG A 31 8.36 4.08 39.93
CA ARG A 31 7.02 3.82 39.36
C ARG A 31 7.05 4.03 37.87
N ILE A 32 6.20 3.30 37.16
CA ILE A 32 5.99 3.51 35.71
C ILE A 32 5.37 4.89 35.53
N GLU A 33 5.98 5.70 34.65
CA GLU A 33 5.42 6.99 34.24
C GLU A 33 4.23 6.75 33.33
N GLU A 34 3.08 7.29 33.65
CA GLU A 34 1.89 7.12 32.85
C GLU A 34 1.92 8.02 31.60
N VAL A 35 1.67 7.41 30.45
CA VAL A 35 1.61 8.14 29.17
C VAL A 35 0.24 8.78 29.03
N VAL A 36 0.21 10.11 28.89
CA VAL A 36 -1.01 10.86 28.58
C VAL A 36 -1.41 10.63 27.14
N VAL A 37 -2.69 10.42 26.90
CA VAL A 37 -3.27 10.21 25.57
C VAL A 37 -4.49 11.13 25.35
N THR A 38 -4.86 11.33 24.08
CA THR A 38 -6.01 12.16 23.68
C THR A 38 -7.07 11.37 22.91
N ALA A 39 -7.13 10.07 23.17
CA ALA A 39 -7.96 9.10 22.45
C ALA A 39 -9.46 9.40 22.44
N GLU A 40 -9.98 10.01 23.50
CA GLU A 40 -11.40 10.38 23.62
C GLU A 40 -11.67 11.89 23.40
N LYS A 41 -10.73 12.57 22.67
CA LYS A 41 -10.75 14.03 22.43
C LYS A 41 -10.53 14.87 23.70
N VAL A 42 -10.26 14.20 24.82
CA VAL A 42 -9.85 14.77 26.11
C VAL A 42 -8.57 14.09 26.56
N GLU A 43 -7.78 14.79 27.38
CA GLU A 43 -6.58 14.21 27.98
C GLU A 43 -6.95 13.18 29.04
N SER A 44 -6.33 12.01 28.97
CA SER A 44 -6.46 10.91 29.92
C SER A 44 -5.15 10.12 29.95
N THR A 45 -5.02 9.16 30.85
CA THR A 45 -3.88 8.21 30.82
C THR A 45 -4.25 6.95 30.03
N VAL A 46 -3.22 6.18 29.61
CA VAL A 46 -3.45 4.87 29.00
C VAL A 46 -4.23 3.96 29.96
N SER A 47 -3.95 4.04 31.25
CA SER A 47 -4.59 3.21 32.30
C SER A 47 -6.05 3.55 32.50
N ASP A 48 -6.43 4.83 32.37
CA ASP A 48 -7.80 5.31 32.64
C ASP A 48 -8.68 5.30 31.38
N THR A 49 -8.12 5.05 30.21
CA THR A 49 -8.87 5.07 28.95
C THR A 49 -9.51 3.71 28.67
N SER A 50 -10.82 3.66 28.50
CA SER A 50 -11.61 2.44 28.25
C SER A 50 -11.61 1.99 26.79
N ILE A 51 -10.42 1.97 26.19
CA ILE A 51 -10.17 1.54 24.82
C ILE A 51 -8.84 0.76 24.82
N SER A 52 -8.72 -0.26 23.98
CA SER A 52 -7.43 -0.86 23.68
C SER A 52 -6.55 0.16 22.94
N ILE A 53 -5.56 0.71 23.63
CA ILE A 53 -4.66 1.74 23.08
C ILE A 53 -3.22 1.41 23.44
N THR A 54 -2.31 1.59 22.46
CA THR A 54 -0.87 1.64 22.67
C THR A 54 -0.39 3.06 22.40
N ALA A 55 0.32 3.65 23.35
CA ALA A 55 0.97 4.94 23.19
C ALA A 55 2.48 4.76 23.18
N ILE A 56 3.13 5.16 22.08
CA ILE A 56 4.58 5.11 21.92
C ILE A 56 5.10 6.52 22.10
N GLY A 57 5.74 6.79 23.23
CA GLY A 57 6.31 8.10 23.55
C GLY A 57 7.65 8.35 22.85
N GLU A 58 8.12 9.60 22.95
CA GLU A 58 9.39 10.04 22.33
C GLU A 58 10.59 9.18 22.74
N GLU A 59 10.76 8.91 24.06
CA GLU A 59 11.88 8.15 24.57
C GLU A 59 11.93 6.74 23.95
N MET A 60 10.79 6.07 23.83
CA MET A 60 10.69 4.76 23.19
C MET A 60 10.99 4.83 21.68
N LEU A 61 10.50 5.86 20.98
CA LEU A 61 10.81 6.08 19.56
C LEU A 61 12.31 6.26 19.34
N GLU A 62 12.97 7.06 20.18
CA GLU A 62 14.39 7.36 20.07
C GLU A 62 15.29 6.16 20.49
N ASP A 63 14.96 5.49 21.58
CA ASP A 63 15.75 4.40 22.13
C ASP A 63 15.72 3.16 21.23
N LEU A 64 14.54 2.80 20.74
CA LEU A 64 14.36 1.72 19.79
C LEU A 64 14.79 2.12 18.36
N GLY A 65 14.96 3.42 18.10
CA GLY A 65 15.31 3.95 16.77
C GLY A 65 14.19 3.79 15.76
N ILE A 66 12.95 3.88 16.22
CA ILE A 66 11.77 3.78 15.37
C ILE A 66 11.68 5.04 14.51
N GLN A 67 11.80 4.89 13.21
CA GLN A 67 11.85 6.00 12.26
C GLN A 67 10.65 6.04 11.30
N ASN A 68 9.94 4.92 11.15
CA ASN A 68 8.84 4.79 10.20
C ASN A 68 7.81 3.77 10.67
N ALA A 69 6.72 3.66 9.91
CA ALA A 69 5.62 2.76 10.24
C ALA A 69 5.97 1.26 10.13
N ASN A 70 6.91 0.86 9.28
CA ASN A 70 7.35 -0.54 9.23
C ASN A 70 7.97 -0.99 10.54
N GLU A 71 8.56 -0.05 11.27
CA GLU A 71 9.26 -0.34 12.52
C GLU A 71 8.29 -0.31 13.70
N PHE A 72 7.45 0.75 13.85
CA PHE A 72 6.59 0.84 15.02
C PHE A 72 5.50 -0.24 15.08
N VAL A 73 5.00 -0.71 13.93
CA VAL A 73 4.00 -1.78 13.92
C VAL A 73 4.49 -3.06 14.60
N ASN A 74 5.79 -3.29 14.69
CA ASN A 74 6.35 -4.44 15.40
C ASN A 74 6.07 -4.40 16.90
N TYR A 75 5.95 -3.21 17.47
CA TYR A 75 5.78 -2.97 18.92
C TYR A 75 4.32 -2.83 19.35
N ILE A 76 3.35 -3.02 18.45
CA ILE A 76 1.92 -2.90 18.73
C ILE A 76 1.26 -4.25 18.52
N PRO A 77 0.47 -4.77 19.51
CA PRO A 77 -0.25 -6.02 19.34
C PRO A 77 -1.21 -5.99 18.15
N ALA A 78 -1.44 -7.13 17.55
CA ALA A 78 -2.40 -7.33 16.45
C ALA A 78 -2.33 -6.28 15.32
N THR A 79 -1.15 -5.66 15.14
CA THR A 79 -0.92 -4.63 14.11
C THR A 79 0.13 -5.13 13.14
N THR A 80 -0.18 -5.06 11.86
CA THR A 80 0.72 -5.47 10.77
C THR A 80 0.71 -4.42 9.67
N ARG A 81 1.62 -4.54 8.74
CA ARG A 81 1.64 -3.74 7.52
C ARG A 81 1.76 -4.66 6.32
N ASP A 82 0.90 -4.48 5.34
CA ASP A 82 1.02 -5.11 4.02
C ASP A 82 1.51 -4.11 2.95
N ALA A 83 1.33 -4.44 1.70
CA ALA A 83 1.73 -3.57 0.59
C ALA A 83 0.86 -2.30 0.48
N TYR A 84 -0.33 -2.30 1.03
CA TYR A 84 -1.33 -1.26 0.82
C TYR A 84 -1.55 -0.36 2.04
N ASP A 85 -1.45 -0.92 3.26
CA ASP A 85 -1.86 -0.20 4.48
C ASP A 85 -1.28 -0.81 5.76
N ILE A 86 -1.48 -0.08 6.86
CA ILE A 86 -1.39 -0.64 8.21
C ILE A 86 -2.71 -1.33 8.53
N ARG A 87 -2.62 -2.55 9.05
CA ARG A 87 -3.76 -3.33 9.53
C ARG A 87 -3.75 -3.38 11.05
N ILE A 88 -4.88 -3.05 11.64
CA ILE A 88 -5.09 -3.21 13.08
C ILE A 88 -6.12 -4.33 13.28
N ARG A 89 -5.75 -5.37 14.02
CA ARG A 89 -6.60 -6.56 14.20
C ARG A 89 -7.11 -7.12 12.87
N GLY A 90 -6.23 -7.09 11.85
CA GLY A 90 -6.55 -7.54 10.49
C GLY A 90 -7.39 -6.60 9.63
N VAL A 91 -7.86 -5.49 10.17
CA VAL A 91 -8.63 -4.50 9.41
C VAL A 91 -7.69 -3.50 8.77
N GLY A 92 -7.79 -3.34 7.49
CA GLY A 92 -7.00 -2.42 6.69
C GLY A 92 -7.60 -2.29 5.29
N ARG A 93 -6.80 -1.93 4.31
CA ARG A 93 -7.21 -1.86 2.91
C ARG A 93 -6.90 -3.21 2.23
N ASN A 94 -7.87 -3.81 1.57
CA ASN A 94 -7.72 -5.09 0.88
C ASN A 94 -7.34 -4.93 -0.60
N PHE A 95 -7.58 -3.75 -1.16
CA PHE A 95 -7.26 -3.39 -2.55
C PHE A 95 -6.98 -1.89 -2.64
N ARG A 96 -6.22 -1.49 -3.64
CA ARG A 96 -5.96 -0.06 -3.93
C ARG A 96 -6.82 0.39 -5.10
N SER A 97 -7.75 1.29 -4.84
CA SER A 97 -8.57 1.94 -5.86
C SER A 97 -8.64 3.44 -5.56
N LEU A 98 -8.67 4.26 -6.58
CA LEU A 98 -8.86 5.71 -6.46
C LEU A 98 -10.14 6.08 -5.70
N GLY A 99 -11.20 5.27 -5.84
CA GLY A 99 -12.48 5.44 -5.16
C GLY A 99 -12.60 4.76 -3.80
N GLY A 100 -11.55 4.04 -3.34
CA GLY A 100 -11.57 3.24 -2.10
C GLY A 100 -11.05 3.99 -0.88
N ASP A 101 -11.60 3.70 0.28
CA ASP A 101 -11.21 4.26 1.57
C ASP A 101 -10.34 3.28 2.39
N PRO A 102 -9.43 3.76 3.27
CA PRO A 102 -8.70 2.91 4.20
C PRO A 102 -9.60 2.33 5.30
N GLY A 103 -9.15 1.24 5.93
CA GLY A 103 -9.83 0.65 7.09
C GLY A 103 -9.31 1.18 8.44
N VAL A 104 -8.12 1.79 8.44
CA VAL A 104 -7.49 2.44 9.58
C VAL A 104 -7.31 3.92 9.26
N ALA A 105 -7.86 4.78 10.10
CA ALA A 105 -7.78 6.22 9.91
C ALA A 105 -6.50 6.80 10.50
N THR A 106 -5.91 7.79 9.84
CA THR A 106 -4.74 8.50 10.33
C THR A 106 -5.06 9.95 10.66
N TYR A 107 -4.47 10.39 11.76
CA TYR A 107 -4.65 11.74 12.30
C TYR A 107 -3.28 12.35 12.65
N TYR A 108 -3.20 13.66 12.49
CA TYR A 108 -2.13 14.49 13.05
C TYR A 108 -2.73 15.51 14.00
N ASN A 109 -2.33 15.44 15.26
CA ASN A 109 -2.87 16.31 16.32
C ASN A 109 -4.41 16.28 16.36
N GLY A 110 -5.01 15.10 16.15
CA GLY A 110 -6.45 14.89 16.11
C GLY A 110 -7.17 15.35 14.84
N ILE A 111 -6.45 15.81 13.84
CA ILE A 111 -6.97 16.24 12.53
C ILE A 111 -6.77 15.12 11.51
N TYR A 112 -7.83 14.72 10.81
CA TYR A 112 -7.78 13.65 9.80
C TYR A 112 -6.84 14.00 8.66
N SER A 113 -6.05 13.01 8.24
CA SER A 113 -5.13 13.11 7.10
C SER A 113 -5.46 12.06 6.06
N GLU A 114 -5.62 12.48 4.81
CA GLU A 114 -5.90 11.59 3.68
C GLU A 114 -4.61 11.02 3.05
N ASP A 115 -3.48 11.66 3.28
CA ASP A 115 -2.16 11.25 2.79
C ASP A 115 -1.57 10.02 3.48
N ALA A 116 -2.29 9.49 4.42
CA ALA A 116 -1.86 8.51 5.41
C ALA A 116 -1.16 7.27 4.87
N LEU A 117 -1.57 6.78 3.73
CA LEU A 117 -1.12 5.50 3.24
C LEU A 117 0.30 5.49 2.70
N ILE A 118 0.70 6.55 2.06
CA ILE A 118 1.94 6.61 1.30
C ILE A 118 2.97 7.41 2.07
N ALA A 119 2.54 8.56 2.56
CA ALA A 119 3.41 9.51 3.20
C ALA A 119 3.91 9.07 4.58
N LEU A 120 3.07 8.40 5.34
CA LEU A 120 3.38 8.04 6.73
C LEU A 120 4.11 6.73 6.88
N THR A 121 3.84 5.81 5.99
CA THR A 121 4.38 4.46 6.12
C THR A 121 5.88 4.41 5.91
N GLU A 122 6.45 5.36 5.16
CA GLU A 122 7.87 5.35 4.80
C GLU A 122 8.64 6.56 5.34
N ASN A 123 7.98 7.44 6.09
CA ASN A 123 8.56 8.71 6.47
C ASN A 123 9.00 8.79 7.91
N GLY A 124 10.02 9.56 8.12
CA GLY A 124 10.62 9.77 9.41
C GLY A 124 9.63 10.32 10.43
N LEU A 125 9.49 9.60 11.53
CA LEU A 125 8.74 10.01 12.71
C LEU A 125 9.60 10.97 13.55
N PHE A 126 10.07 12.04 12.93
CA PHE A 126 10.90 13.02 13.61
C PHE A 126 10.05 14.13 14.22
N ASP A 127 10.42 14.56 15.43
CA ASP A 127 9.74 15.58 16.21
C ASP A 127 8.29 15.24 16.60
N VAL A 128 8.01 13.95 16.72
CA VAL A 128 6.78 13.40 17.27
C VAL A 128 6.91 13.30 18.78
N GLU A 129 5.92 13.74 19.52
CA GLU A 129 5.85 13.60 20.98
C GLU A 129 5.43 12.18 21.34
N ARG A 130 4.39 11.68 20.66
CA ARG A 130 3.89 10.32 20.82
C ARG A 130 3.05 9.89 19.63
N ILE A 131 2.92 8.58 19.48
CA ILE A 131 2.00 7.94 18.54
C ILE A 131 0.94 7.21 19.37
N GLU A 132 -0.33 7.54 19.17
CA GLU A 132 -1.46 6.88 19.81
C GLU A 132 -2.08 5.92 18.78
N VAL A 133 -2.10 4.62 19.07
CA VAL A 133 -2.73 3.61 18.22
C VAL A 133 -3.94 3.02 18.94
N LEU A 134 -5.11 3.44 18.49
CA LEU A 134 -6.40 3.01 19.02
C LEU A 134 -6.84 1.77 18.24
N ARG A 135 -7.04 0.67 18.91
CA ARG A 135 -7.48 -0.59 18.32
C ARG A 135 -8.98 -0.79 18.55
N GLY A 136 -9.67 -1.17 17.52
CA GLY A 136 -11.13 -1.28 17.50
C GLY A 136 -11.80 -0.08 16.82
N PRO A 137 -13.07 -0.22 16.42
CA PRO A 137 -13.78 0.82 15.70
C PRO A 137 -13.86 2.11 16.49
N GLN A 138 -13.45 3.21 15.86
CA GLN A 138 -13.47 4.57 16.42
C GLN A 138 -14.49 5.47 15.71
N GLY A 139 -15.55 4.86 15.16
CA GLY A 139 -16.53 5.54 14.33
C GLY A 139 -17.24 6.70 15.01
N THR A 140 -17.40 6.72 16.33
CA THR A 140 -18.12 7.75 17.06
C THR A 140 -17.37 9.07 17.12
N LEU A 141 -16.15 9.09 17.64
CA LEU A 141 -15.39 10.34 17.84
C LEU A 141 -14.44 10.68 16.69
N TYR A 142 -13.80 9.68 16.11
CA TYR A 142 -12.88 9.86 14.99
C TYR A 142 -13.59 9.84 13.63
N GLY A 143 -14.61 8.98 13.48
CA GLY A 143 -15.50 9.00 12.33
C GLY A 143 -15.02 8.14 11.15
N ARG A 144 -14.81 8.78 9.98
CA ARG A 144 -14.57 8.06 8.73
C ARG A 144 -13.34 7.16 8.79
N ASN A 145 -13.42 6.04 8.09
CA ASN A 145 -12.27 5.17 7.82
C ASN A 145 -11.59 4.59 9.07
N SER A 146 -12.26 4.63 10.23
CA SER A 146 -11.74 4.14 11.50
C SER A 146 -12.40 2.83 11.95
N ILE A 147 -12.74 1.97 11.00
CA ILE A 147 -13.43 0.70 11.25
C ILE A 147 -12.52 -0.33 11.95
N GLY A 148 -11.23 -0.30 11.67
CA GLY A 148 -10.20 -1.13 12.33
C GLY A 148 -9.55 -0.44 13.52
N GLY A 149 -9.55 0.89 13.51
CA GLY A 149 -8.88 1.71 14.49
C GLY A 149 -8.43 3.06 13.96
N ALA A 150 -7.65 3.76 14.77
CA ALA A 150 -7.07 5.05 14.39
C ALA A 150 -5.61 5.14 14.86
N ILE A 151 -4.80 5.82 14.07
CA ILE A 151 -3.43 6.19 14.42
C ILE A 151 -3.36 7.71 14.49
N ASN A 152 -2.99 8.23 15.65
CA ASN A 152 -2.90 9.67 15.88
C ASN A 152 -1.46 10.05 16.23
N TYR A 153 -0.82 10.84 15.37
CA TYR A 153 0.52 11.37 15.57
C TYR A 153 0.43 12.72 16.27
N ILE A 154 0.91 12.79 17.49
CA ILE A 154 0.98 14.02 18.26
C ILE A 154 2.37 14.61 18.10
N THR A 155 2.45 15.80 17.54
CA THR A 155 3.72 16.50 17.31
C THR A 155 4.04 17.45 18.44
N LYS A 156 5.33 17.65 18.70
CA LYS A 156 5.77 18.61 19.72
C LYS A 156 5.39 20.05 19.39
N GLY A 157 4.92 20.77 20.40
CA GLY A 157 4.61 22.21 20.34
C GLY A 157 5.83 23.12 20.57
N PRO A 158 5.64 24.43 20.43
CA PRO A 158 6.62 25.46 20.85
C PRO A 158 6.93 25.40 22.34
N THR A 159 8.19 25.63 22.70
CA THR A 159 8.67 25.67 24.09
C THR A 159 8.61 27.08 24.68
N ASP A 160 8.50 27.18 26.01
CA ASP A 160 8.44 28.48 26.72
C ASP A 160 9.82 29.13 26.90
N THR A 161 10.88 28.35 26.76
CA THR A 161 12.27 28.83 26.76
C THR A 161 12.93 28.46 25.42
N PHE A 162 13.96 29.21 25.03
CA PHE A 162 14.69 28.86 23.82
C PHE A 162 15.39 27.51 23.98
N THR A 163 15.08 26.59 23.09
CA THR A 163 15.71 25.28 22.99
C THR A 163 16.13 25.00 21.55
N GLY A 164 17.18 24.22 21.41
CA GLY A 164 17.61 23.75 20.09
C GLY A 164 18.17 22.34 20.16
N MET A 165 18.08 21.63 19.06
CA MET A 165 18.61 20.28 18.91
C MET A 165 19.23 20.13 17.53
N PHE A 166 20.38 19.45 17.52
CA PHE A 166 20.97 18.87 16.31
C PHE A 166 21.15 17.38 16.52
N ARG A 167 20.74 16.58 15.55
CA ARG A 167 21.02 15.14 15.49
C ARG A 167 21.62 14.80 14.14
N GLY A 168 22.67 13.98 14.13
CA GLY A 168 23.26 13.41 12.93
C GLY A 168 23.35 11.90 13.07
N GLN A 169 23.01 11.16 12.03
CA GLN A 169 23.11 9.69 11.97
C GLN A 169 23.99 9.29 10.79
N LEU A 170 24.89 8.34 11.05
CA LEU A 170 25.70 7.67 10.03
C LEU A 170 25.56 6.17 10.20
N GLY A 171 25.35 5.46 9.12
CA GLY A 171 25.14 4.02 9.16
C GLY A 171 25.68 3.29 7.94
N SER A 172 25.47 1.98 7.95
CA SER A 172 25.73 1.11 6.81
C SER A 172 24.91 1.56 5.60
N ARG A 173 25.36 1.20 4.39
CA ARG A 173 24.71 1.56 3.12
C ARG A 173 24.60 3.08 2.91
N TYR A 174 25.67 3.80 3.23
CA TYR A 174 25.78 5.26 3.11
C TYR A 174 24.61 6.03 3.75
N ASN A 175 23.97 5.46 4.77
CA ASN A 175 22.92 6.13 5.51
C ASN A 175 23.47 7.41 6.15
N GLN A 176 22.91 8.55 5.76
CA GLN A 176 23.27 9.88 6.24
C GLN A 176 22.00 10.65 6.57
N GLU A 177 21.83 10.99 7.83
CA GLU A 177 20.65 11.71 8.28
C GLU A 177 21.06 12.95 9.10
N GLY A 178 20.35 14.04 8.89
CA GLY A 178 20.55 15.28 9.64
C GLY A 178 19.20 15.84 10.10
N TYR A 179 19.17 16.29 11.36
CA TYR A 179 17.96 16.82 11.99
C TYR A 179 18.27 18.09 12.76
N MET A 180 17.36 19.05 12.72
CA MET A 180 17.46 20.31 13.45
C MET A 180 16.10 20.69 14.01
N VAL A 181 16.08 21.10 15.27
CA VAL A 181 14.94 21.77 15.90
C VAL A 181 15.39 23.06 16.53
N LEU A 182 14.62 24.12 16.35
CA LEU A 182 14.73 25.40 17.08
C LEU A 182 13.36 25.79 17.60
N SER A 183 13.24 26.01 18.88
CA SER A 183 11.97 26.34 19.53
C SER A 183 12.17 27.39 20.62
N GLY A 184 11.14 28.20 20.85
CA GLY A 184 11.15 29.19 21.92
C GLY A 184 10.09 30.28 21.77
N PRO A 185 10.03 31.22 22.71
CA PRO A 185 9.10 32.33 22.67
C PRO A 185 9.55 33.40 21.64
N ILE A 186 8.58 33.96 20.92
CA ILE A 186 8.71 35.22 20.16
C ILE A 186 8.28 36.37 21.05
N SER A 187 7.25 36.15 21.86
CA SER A 187 6.75 37.08 22.89
C SER A 187 6.11 36.29 24.04
N ASP A 188 5.62 36.97 25.05
CA ASP A 188 4.91 36.33 26.21
C ASP A 188 3.68 35.51 25.75
N THR A 189 3.13 35.82 24.58
CA THR A 189 1.90 35.16 24.07
C THR A 189 2.13 34.35 22.81
N VAL A 190 3.32 34.40 22.19
CA VAL A 190 3.61 33.71 20.92
C VAL A 190 4.88 32.90 21.03
N GLY A 191 4.76 31.61 20.81
CA GLY A 191 5.87 30.67 20.67
C GLY A 191 6.02 30.12 19.26
N TYR A 192 7.22 29.69 18.90
CA TYR A 192 7.53 29.02 17.62
C TYR A 192 8.32 27.76 17.82
N ARG A 193 8.17 26.82 16.87
CA ARG A 193 9.01 25.63 16.71
C ARG A 193 9.28 25.40 15.23
N LEU A 194 10.54 25.42 14.83
CA LEU A 194 11.03 25.11 13.49
C LEU A 194 11.72 23.76 13.53
N THR A 195 11.30 22.85 12.66
CA THR A 195 11.84 21.51 12.54
C THR A 195 12.31 21.29 11.11
N MET A 196 13.48 20.69 10.93
CA MET A 196 14.02 20.32 9.63
C MET A 196 14.69 18.95 9.71
N SER A 197 14.45 18.10 8.72
CA SER A 197 15.14 16.83 8.55
C SER A 197 15.55 16.62 7.08
N ASP A 198 16.68 15.96 6.90
CA ASP A 198 17.24 15.53 5.61
C ASP A 198 17.79 14.11 5.82
N ARG A 199 17.28 13.14 5.05
CA ARG A 199 17.62 11.73 5.17
C ARG A 199 17.97 11.18 3.80
N ASP A 200 19.11 10.53 3.71
CA ASP A 200 19.62 9.93 2.47
C ASP A 200 20.19 8.54 2.79
N ARG A 201 19.66 7.52 2.14
CA ARG A 201 20.08 6.13 2.33
C ARG A 201 20.10 5.40 0.98
N GLU A 202 21.21 4.76 0.67
CA GLU A 202 21.26 3.83 -0.47
C GLU A 202 20.41 2.59 -0.24
N GLY A 203 20.01 1.97 -1.33
CA GLY A 203 19.18 0.77 -1.32
C GLY A 203 19.87 -0.46 -0.73
N VAL A 204 19.06 -1.45 -0.42
CA VAL A 204 19.50 -2.69 0.22
C VAL A 204 19.84 -3.79 -0.78
N GLN A 205 19.17 -3.79 -1.96
CA GLN A 205 19.44 -4.73 -3.05
C GLN A 205 20.13 -3.97 -4.17
N ARG A 206 21.22 -4.52 -4.67
CA ARG A 206 21.99 -3.91 -5.75
C ARG A 206 21.18 -3.90 -7.04
N GLY A 207 21.03 -2.73 -7.62
CA GLY A 207 20.45 -2.58 -8.95
C GLY A 207 21.36 -3.16 -10.03
N GLN A 208 20.76 -3.89 -10.97
CA GLN A 208 21.48 -4.41 -12.15
C GLN A 208 21.21 -3.53 -13.37
N TYR A 209 22.05 -3.65 -14.37
CA TYR A 209 21.90 -2.94 -15.67
C TYR A 209 21.80 -1.41 -15.58
N GLY A 210 22.32 -0.83 -14.49
CA GLY A 210 22.33 0.61 -14.29
C GLY A 210 21.07 1.18 -13.64
N THR A 211 20.19 0.32 -13.13
CA THR A 211 19.07 0.74 -12.28
C THR A 211 19.57 1.11 -10.90
N PRO A 212 18.89 2.01 -10.16
CA PRO A 212 19.20 2.32 -8.77
C PRO A 212 19.13 1.08 -7.87
N ASP A 213 19.85 1.11 -6.76
CA ASP A 213 19.74 0.09 -5.72
C ASP A 213 18.35 0.17 -5.05
N ALA A 214 17.67 -0.97 -4.95
CA ALA A 214 16.31 -1.03 -4.49
C ALA A 214 16.17 -0.72 -2.99
N ASN A 215 15.09 -0.05 -2.60
CA ASN A 215 14.77 0.42 -1.25
C ASN A 215 15.69 1.54 -0.71
N GLY A 216 16.33 2.31 -1.59
CA GLY A 216 16.95 3.59 -1.25
C GLY A 216 15.91 4.65 -0.89
N THR A 217 16.27 5.64 -0.09
CA THR A 217 15.35 6.73 0.29
C THR A 217 16.07 8.06 0.34
N ASN A 218 15.39 9.11 -0.14
CA ASN A 218 15.79 10.50 0.04
C ASN A 218 14.56 11.27 0.51
N ASP A 219 14.59 11.83 1.72
CA ASP A 219 13.44 12.47 2.35
C ASP A 219 13.87 13.79 3.01
N THR A 220 13.17 14.87 2.67
CA THR A 220 13.34 16.18 3.31
C THR A 220 12.00 16.63 3.89
N ASN A 221 12.02 17.07 5.13
CA ASN A 221 10.84 17.62 5.78
C ASN A 221 11.20 18.91 6.51
N THR A 222 10.35 19.93 6.36
CA THR A 222 10.45 21.20 7.09
C THR A 222 9.08 21.55 7.65
N SER A 223 9.01 21.86 8.93
CA SER A 223 7.77 22.31 9.54
C SER A 223 7.98 23.53 10.45
N LEU A 224 6.95 24.36 10.50
CA LEU A 224 6.86 25.51 11.41
C LEU A 224 5.58 25.40 12.22
N ALA A 225 5.70 25.29 13.54
CA ALA A 225 4.59 25.40 14.45
C ALA A 225 4.60 26.74 15.18
N ILE A 226 3.43 27.33 15.33
CA ILE A 226 3.17 28.58 16.07
C ILE A 226 2.10 28.31 17.10
N ARG A 227 2.40 28.62 18.36
CA ARG A 227 1.42 28.69 19.45
C ARG A 227 1.12 30.17 19.74
N TRP A 228 -0.15 30.51 19.82
CA TRP A 228 -0.59 31.86 20.18
C TRP A 228 -1.67 31.83 21.26
N ASN A 229 -1.34 32.40 22.39
CA ASN A 229 -2.22 32.52 23.56
C ASN A 229 -2.59 33.99 23.75
N PRO A 230 -3.61 34.52 23.04
CA PRO A 230 -3.99 35.93 23.11
C PRO A 230 -4.49 36.36 24.48
N ASN A 231 -5.02 35.45 25.25
CA ASN A 231 -5.46 35.62 26.63
C ASN A 231 -5.56 34.24 27.32
N ASP A 232 -5.84 34.23 28.61
CA ASP A 232 -5.91 33.02 29.49
C ASP A 232 -7.03 32.03 29.09
N ARG A 233 -7.94 32.39 28.20
CA ARG A 233 -9.09 31.57 27.76
C ARG A 233 -8.97 31.07 26.36
N SER A 234 -7.91 31.44 25.62
CA SER A 234 -7.80 31.05 24.23
C SER A 234 -6.39 30.64 23.85
N GLU A 235 -6.32 29.56 23.11
CA GLU A 235 -5.10 29.06 22.55
C GLU A 235 -5.30 28.72 21.07
N MET A 236 -4.33 29.06 20.24
CA MET A 236 -4.24 28.66 18.85
C MET A 236 -2.91 27.95 18.61
N ASN A 237 -2.97 26.79 18.05
CA ASN A 237 -1.83 26.06 17.51
C ASN A 237 -1.97 25.94 16.00
N LEU A 238 -0.97 26.45 15.26
CA LEU A 238 -0.88 26.36 13.80
C LEU A 238 0.41 25.64 13.44
N ARG A 239 0.35 24.59 12.63
CA ARG A 239 1.51 23.92 12.04
C ARG A 239 1.40 23.93 10.53
N ILE A 240 2.47 24.28 9.85
CA ILE A 240 2.63 24.19 8.39
C ILE A 240 3.84 23.32 8.11
N ASN A 241 3.70 22.38 7.21
CA ASN A 241 4.78 21.49 6.79
C ASN A 241 4.93 21.43 5.28
N LYS A 242 6.15 21.31 4.84
CA LYS A 242 6.53 20.98 3.46
C LYS A 242 7.43 19.76 3.50
N ARG A 243 7.11 18.80 2.64
CA ARG A 243 7.81 17.54 2.57
C ARG A 243 8.05 17.15 1.12
N ASN A 244 9.22 16.61 0.87
CA ASN A 244 9.57 15.99 -0.39
C ASN A 244 10.28 14.68 -0.09
N SER A 245 9.80 13.60 -0.67
CA SER A 245 10.36 12.27 -0.49
C SER A 245 10.49 11.58 -1.83
N SER A 246 11.57 10.89 -2.05
CA SER A 246 11.73 9.93 -3.14
C SER A 246 12.30 8.63 -2.61
N ARG A 247 11.86 7.53 -3.20
CA ARG A 247 12.28 6.19 -2.81
C ARG A 247 12.44 5.31 -4.03
N ASP A 248 13.55 4.60 -4.09
CA ASP A 248 13.71 3.51 -5.04
C ASP A 248 13.02 2.27 -4.48
N ILE A 249 11.91 1.86 -5.10
CA ILE A 249 11.15 0.71 -4.65
C ILE A 249 11.84 -0.57 -5.11
N GLY A 250 11.92 -1.55 -4.21
CA GLY A 250 12.40 -2.87 -4.59
C GLY A 250 11.47 -3.50 -5.61
N ALA A 251 11.99 -3.87 -6.76
CA ALA A 251 11.34 -4.90 -7.55
C ALA A 251 11.14 -6.12 -6.65
N GLY A 252 9.98 -6.77 -6.74
CA GLY A 252 9.76 -7.98 -5.98
C GLY A 252 10.83 -9.00 -6.31
N THR A 253 11.47 -9.54 -5.29
CA THR A 253 12.46 -10.61 -5.49
C THR A 253 11.75 -11.84 -6.02
N ILE A 254 12.25 -12.43 -7.11
CA ILE A 254 11.64 -13.64 -7.68
C ILE A 254 11.99 -14.83 -6.81
N LEU A 255 10.95 -15.45 -6.23
CA LEU A 255 11.09 -16.56 -5.30
C LEU A 255 10.85 -17.92 -5.95
N SER A 256 10.17 -17.96 -7.10
CA SER A 256 9.71 -19.22 -7.60
C SER A 256 10.68 -19.92 -8.49
N GLU A 257 10.99 -21.10 -8.11
CA GLU A 257 11.49 -22.13 -8.98
C GLU A 257 10.41 -22.95 -9.63
N GLY A 258 9.35 -23.08 -8.98
CA GLY A 258 8.74 -24.27 -8.91
C GLY A 258 7.44 -24.60 -9.54
N TRP A 259 7.05 -23.85 -10.47
CA TRP A 259 5.78 -24.26 -11.08
C TRP A 259 5.95 -25.16 -12.27
N GLY A 260 6.81 -26.13 -12.06
CA GLY A 260 7.07 -27.15 -13.04
C GLY A 260 7.56 -26.57 -14.36
N ASP A 261 7.25 -27.23 -15.42
CA ASP A 261 7.74 -26.94 -16.76
C ASP A 261 7.23 -25.61 -17.34
N PHE A 262 6.27 -24.97 -16.71
CA PHE A 262 5.70 -23.70 -17.18
C PHE A 262 6.69 -22.56 -17.22
N ARG A 263 7.64 -22.53 -16.34
CA ARG A 263 8.63 -21.48 -16.28
C ARG A 263 9.53 -21.46 -17.48
N GLY A 264 9.96 -22.62 -17.91
CA GLY A 264 10.74 -22.76 -19.11
C GLY A 264 9.99 -22.39 -20.37
N THR A 265 8.67 -22.32 -20.32
CA THR A 265 7.83 -22.00 -21.48
C THR A 265 7.49 -20.53 -21.63
N ARG A 266 7.91 -19.69 -20.70
CA ARG A 266 7.75 -18.25 -20.90
C ARG A 266 6.31 -17.81 -21.13
N ARG A 267 5.43 -18.22 -20.28
CA ARG A 267 4.00 -17.97 -20.44
C ARG A 267 3.61 -16.52 -20.52
N THR A 268 4.36 -15.63 -19.87
CA THR A 268 4.15 -14.19 -19.99
C THR A 268 4.13 -13.74 -21.44
N ASP A 269 5.08 -14.25 -22.24
CA ASP A 269 5.18 -13.92 -23.64
C ASP A 269 3.99 -14.46 -24.45
N VAL A 270 3.45 -15.58 -23.96
CA VAL A 270 2.28 -16.21 -24.59
C VAL A 270 1.01 -15.43 -24.29
N PHE A 271 0.78 -15.05 -23.03
CA PHE A 271 -0.50 -14.46 -22.63
C PHE A 271 -0.57 -12.94 -22.77
N ALA A 272 0.51 -12.24 -22.49
CA ALA A 272 0.53 -10.78 -22.64
C ALA A 272 0.23 -10.30 -24.07
N PHE A 273 0.45 -11.14 -25.07
CA PHE A 273 0.26 -10.81 -26.47
C PHE A 273 -0.77 -11.67 -27.18
N GLY A 274 -1.57 -12.44 -26.47
CA GLY A 274 -2.64 -13.26 -27.05
C GLY A 274 -2.14 -14.38 -27.94
N ILE A 275 -0.96 -14.94 -27.69
CA ILE A 275 -0.45 -16.09 -28.43
C ILE A 275 -1.32 -17.30 -28.14
N ARG A 276 -1.73 -17.97 -29.16
CA ARG A 276 -2.58 -19.13 -29.03
C ARG A 276 -1.79 -20.40 -28.80
N PRO A 277 -2.40 -21.37 -28.13
CA PRO A 277 -1.89 -22.73 -28.12
C PRO A 277 -1.73 -23.25 -29.57
N VAL A 278 -0.60 -23.87 -29.86
CA VAL A 278 -0.29 -24.47 -31.14
C VAL A 278 -0.03 -25.97 -30.96
N THR A 279 0.04 -26.69 -32.04
CA THR A 279 0.28 -28.13 -31.97
C THR A 279 1.76 -28.46 -31.74
N ALA A 280 2.05 -29.63 -31.22
CA ALA A 280 3.41 -30.13 -31.04
C ALA A 280 4.28 -30.14 -32.32
N THR A 281 3.65 -30.08 -33.49
CA THR A 281 4.33 -30.07 -34.78
C THR A 281 4.74 -28.68 -35.25
N THR A 282 4.30 -27.64 -34.55
CA THR A 282 4.66 -26.26 -34.84
C THR A 282 6.11 -26.00 -34.49
N ALA A 283 6.87 -25.51 -35.46
CA ALA A 283 8.28 -25.17 -35.21
C ALA A 283 8.38 -24.07 -34.13
N GLY A 284 9.23 -24.31 -33.14
CA GLY A 284 9.40 -23.38 -32.02
C GLY A 284 8.29 -23.39 -30.97
N ALA A 285 7.36 -24.37 -31.04
CA ALA A 285 6.34 -24.55 -30.01
C ALA A 285 6.94 -25.11 -28.71
N TYR A 286 6.46 -24.62 -27.58
CA TYR A 286 6.79 -25.14 -26.26
C TYR A 286 5.66 -25.99 -25.73
N GLY A 287 6.00 -27.18 -25.28
CA GLY A 287 5.05 -28.05 -24.58
C GLY A 287 5.15 -27.84 -23.08
N PHE A 288 4.01 -27.83 -22.43
CA PHE A 288 3.89 -27.96 -20.99
C PHE A 288 2.74 -28.91 -20.64
N THR A 289 2.91 -29.62 -19.55
CA THR A 289 1.97 -30.64 -19.13
C THR A 289 1.21 -30.15 -17.91
N ASP A 290 -0.11 -30.24 -17.96
CA ASP A 290 -0.94 -30.04 -16.78
C ASP A 290 -0.64 -31.16 -15.77
N PRO A 291 -0.19 -30.85 -14.56
CA PRO A 291 0.21 -31.85 -13.59
C PRO A 291 -0.95 -32.73 -13.11
N ASP A 292 -2.19 -32.24 -13.14
CA ASP A 292 -3.35 -32.98 -12.65
C ASP A 292 -4.02 -33.84 -13.73
N THR A 293 -4.04 -33.33 -14.94
CA THR A 293 -4.75 -34.02 -16.05
C THR A 293 -3.83 -34.76 -17.00
N GLY A 294 -2.53 -34.48 -16.96
CA GLY A 294 -1.56 -35.02 -17.90
C GLY A 294 -1.74 -34.49 -19.33
N VAL A 295 -2.57 -33.48 -19.54
CA VAL A 295 -2.78 -32.86 -20.86
C VAL A 295 -1.59 -32.01 -21.21
N VAL A 296 -1.07 -32.18 -22.41
CA VAL A 296 0.02 -31.39 -22.97
C VAL A 296 -0.56 -30.23 -23.78
N ALA A 297 -0.27 -29.01 -23.37
CA ALA A 297 -0.56 -27.80 -24.16
C ALA A 297 0.74 -27.23 -24.76
N TYR A 298 0.63 -26.54 -25.86
CA TYR A 298 1.77 -25.94 -26.56
C TYR A 298 1.52 -24.47 -26.81
N GLY A 299 2.53 -23.64 -26.58
CA GLY A 299 2.55 -22.23 -26.90
C GLY A 299 3.58 -21.89 -27.97
N ALA A 300 3.29 -20.96 -28.87
CA ALA A 300 4.25 -20.47 -29.83
C ALA A 300 5.15 -19.39 -29.20
N PRO A 301 6.45 -19.35 -29.58
CA PRO A 301 7.33 -18.31 -29.10
C PRO A 301 6.97 -16.94 -29.69
N VAL A 302 7.05 -15.90 -28.86
CA VAL A 302 6.87 -14.52 -29.33
C VAL A 302 8.05 -14.08 -30.20
N ARG A 303 9.24 -14.43 -29.79
CA ARG A 303 10.51 -14.16 -30.49
C ARG A 303 11.40 -15.39 -30.45
N PRO A 304 11.32 -16.25 -31.45
CA PRO A 304 12.16 -17.45 -31.49
C PRO A 304 13.64 -17.14 -31.38
N GLY A 305 14.29 -17.78 -30.46
CA GLY A 305 15.73 -17.62 -30.21
C GLY A 305 16.11 -16.45 -29.32
N VAL A 306 15.13 -15.65 -28.86
CA VAL A 306 15.36 -14.53 -27.93
C VAL A 306 14.64 -14.75 -26.62
N ASP A 307 13.41 -15.17 -26.67
CA ASP A 307 12.51 -15.38 -25.56
C ASP A 307 12.77 -16.66 -24.76
N ILE A 308 13.53 -17.55 -25.32
CA ILE A 308 13.91 -18.76 -24.61
C ILE A 308 15.10 -18.45 -23.71
N ALA A 309 14.93 -18.66 -22.45
CA ALA A 309 15.96 -18.39 -21.46
C ALA A 309 17.39 -18.73 -21.86
N PRO A 310 17.71 -19.92 -22.43
CA PRO A 310 19.07 -20.24 -22.76
C PRO A 310 19.72 -19.40 -23.87
N GLN A 311 18.91 -18.72 -24.68
CA GLN A 311 19.42 -17.88 -25.77
C GLN A 311 19.31 -16.38 -25.47
N SER A 312 18.73 -16.00 -24.37
CA SER A 312 18.69 -14.59 -23.99
C SER A 312 20.11 -14.09 -23.73
N PRO A 313 20.49 -12.93 -24.25
CA PRO A 313 21.75 -12.30 -23.86
C PRO A 313 21.74 -11.83 -22.44
N ASN A 314 20.57 -11.76 -21.82
CA ASN A 314 20.36 -11.31 -20.47
C ASN A 314 20.53 -12.49 -19.50
N PRO A 315 21.59 -12.49 -18.65
CA PRO A 315 21.86 -13.63 -17.79
C PRO A 315 20.79 -13.87 -16.73
N GLY A 316 20.10 -12.83 -16.26
CA GLY A 316 19.00 -12.95 -15.32
C GLY A 316 17.82 -13.71 -15.91
N PHE A 317 17.60 -13.51 -17.20
CA PHE A 317 16.55 -14.18 -17.93
C PHE A 317 16.97 -15.54 -18.49
N ALA A 318 18.22 -15.66 -18.94
CA ALA A 318 18.79 -16.86 -19.56
C ALA A 318 19.00 -18.00 -18.56
N GLY A 319 17.95 -18.55 -18.04
CA GLY A 319 17.97 -19.65 -17.08
C GLY A 319 17.90 -19.23 -15.62
N ARG A 320 17.88 -17.92 -15.35
CA ARG A 320 17.79 -17.38 -14.01
C ARG A 320 16.69 -16.33 -13.82
N GLY A 321 16.00 -15.93 -14.87
CA GLY A 321 15.00 -14.86 -14.83
C GLY A 321 13.81 -15.09 -13.89
N TYR A 322 13.62 -16.33 -13.48
CA TYR A 322 12.58 -16.74 -12.52
C TYR A 322 13.15 -17.47 -11.32
N LEU A 323 14.44 -17.46 -11.19
CA LEU A 323 15.15 -18.07 -10.09
C LEU A 323 15.92 -16.96 -9.39
N ASN A 324 16.26 -17.18 -8.15
CA ASN A 324 17.24 -16.32 -7.48
C ASN A 324 18.57 -16.29 -8.28
N GLY A 325 19.49 -15.44 -7.91
CA GLY A 325 20.77 -15.27 -8.60
C GLY A 325 21.54 -16.53 -8.87
N ASN A 326 21.34 -17.59 -8.07
CA ASN A 326 22.03 -18.89 -8.20
C ASN A 326 21.27 -19.91 -9.01
N GLY A 327 20.02 -19.67 -9.36
CA GLY A 327 19.19 -20.62 -10.09
C GLY A 327 18.58 -21.71 -9.20
N ASP A 328 18.47 -21.50 -7.92
CA ASP A 328 17.76 -22.35 -6.97
C ASP A 328 16.62 -21.57 -6.28
N SER A 329 15.87 -22.22 -5.40
CA SER A 329 14.72 -21.66 -4.71
C SER A 329 15.02 -21.23 -3.26
N ASP A 330 16.26 -21.29 -2.85
CA ASP A 330 16.65 -20.86 -1.53
C ASP A 330 16.45 -19.35 -1.34
N PHE A 331 15.88 -18.96 -0.23
CA PHE A 331 15.66 -17.56 0.10
C PHE A 331 16.93 -16.83 0.56
N ASP A 332 18.02 -17.52 0.78
CA ASP A 332 19.27 -16.93 1.27
C ASP A 332 20.04 -16.11 0.22
N ASP A 333 19.82 -16.40 -1.07
CA ASP A 333 20.47 -15.68 -2.16
C ASP A 333 19.64 -14.52 -2.75
N VAL A 334 18.35 -14.38 -2.37
CA VAL A 334 17.43 -13.37 -2.91
C VAL A 334 17.73 -11.94 -2.48
N THR A 335 18.72 -11.76 -1.62
CA THR A 335 18.96 -10.51 -0.89
C THR A 335 19.91 -9.55 -1.58
N GLU A 336 20.69 -10.04 -2.53
CA GLU A 336 21.84 -9.26 -3.02
C GLU A 336 21.51 -8.42 -4.26
N GLU A 337 20.60 -8.87 -5.12
CA GLU A 337 20.39 -8.27 -6.43
C GLU A 337 18.91 -8.11 -6.78
N ALA A 338 18.53 -6.95 -7.26
CA ALA A 338 17.23 -6.69 -7.85
C ALA A 338 17.29 -6.93 -9.36
N LEU A 339 16.56 -7.94 -9.84
CA LEU A 339 16.47 -8.24 -11.27
C LEU A 339 15.36 -7.38 -11.88
N THR A 340 15.73 -6.22 -12.40
CA THR A 340 14.80 -5.32 -13.10
C THR A 340 15.55 -4.56 -14.19
N ASN A 341 14.88 -4.26 -15.29
CA ASN A 341 15.41 -3.42 -16.37
C ASN A 341 14.69 -2.06 -16.44
N GLY A 342 13.65 -1.87 -15.63
CA GLY A 342 12.85 -0.66 -15.52
C GLY A 342 13.15 0.17 -14.29
N TYR A 343 12.63 1.39 -14.26
CA TYR A 343 12.66 2.22 -13.08
C TYR A 343 11.59 1.79 -12.10
N ASN A 344 11.99 1.66 -10.83
CA ASN A 344 11.10 1.38 -9.71
C ASN A 344 11.31 2.49 -8.69
N ASP A 345 10.55 3.56 -8.80
CA ASP A 345 10.64 4.69 -7.90
C ASP A 345 9.26 5.22 -7.51
N GLU A 346 9.19 5.81 -6.35
CA GLU A 346 8.07 6.63 -5.94
C GLU A 346 8.54 7.98 -5.43
N GLY A 347 7.74 8.99 -5.71
CA GLY A 347 7.96 10.37 -5.27
C GLY A 347 6.74 10.89 -4.54
N PHE A 348 6.99 11.73 -3.56
CA PHE A 348 5.95 12.38 -2.77
C PHE A 348 6.33 13.81 -2.46
N ASP A 349 5.54 14.76 -2.95
CA ASP A 349 5.67 16.17 -2.64
C ASP A 349 4.39 16.63 -1.94
N GLN A 350 4.52 17.13 -0.71
CA GLN A 350 3.37 17.50 0.11
C GLN A 350 3.55 18.86 0.76
N MET A 351 2.46 19.61 0.81
CA MET A 351 2.28 20.77 1.69
C MET A 351 1.05 20.54 2.56
N GLY A 352 1.19 20.73 3.88
CA GLY A 352 0.11 20.57 4.84
C GLY A 352 -0.01 21.76 5.79
N ALA A 353 -1.23 22.02 6.26
CA ALA A 353 -1.48 22.97 7.32
C ALA A 353 -2.51 22.42 8.32
N GLN A 354 -2.24 22.59 9.60
CA GLN A 354 -3.10 22.12 10.68
C GLN A 354 -3.26 23.27 11.67
N MET A 355 -4.51 23.55 12.06
CA MET A 355 -4.79 24.56 13.06
C MET A 355 -5.80 24.03 14.08
N THR A 356 -5.48 24.22 15.35
CA THR A 356 -6.42 24.02 16.45
C THR A 356 -6.59 25.36 17.15
N PHE A 357 -7.82 25.79 17.34
CA PHE A 357 -8.18 26.95 18.15
C PHE A 357 -9.14 26.52 19.24
N SER A 358 -8.80 26.78 20.49
CA SER A 358 -9.65 26.52 21.67
C SER A 358 -10.04 27.83 22.36
N TYR A 359 -11.26 27.87 22.87
CA TYR A 359 -11.79 28.99 23.64
C TYR A 359 -12.69 28.53 24.76
N ASP A 360 -12.35 28.92 25.98
CA ASP A 360 -13.15 28.63 27.18
C ASP A 360 -14.27 29.65 27.33
N LEU A 361 -15.50 29.22 27.06
CA LEU A 361 -16.71 30.02 27.21
C LEU A 361 -17.12 30.21 28.67
N GLY A 362 -16.63 29.38 29.58
CA GLY A 362 -16.88 29.41 31.01
C GLY A 362 -15.95 28.43 31.71
N GLU A 363 -16.29 28.03 32.91
CA GLU A 363 -15.55 27.00 33.66
C GLU A 363 -15.87 25.58 33.14
N ASP A 364 -17.05 25.41 32.56
CA ASP A 364 -17.60 24.08 32.20
C ASP A 364 -17.62 23.81 30.69
N LEU A 365 -17.41 24.81 29.83
CA LEU A 365 -17.56 24.66 28.38
C LEU A 365 -16.37 25.23 27.61
N THR A 366 -15.70 24.34 26.90
CA THR A 366 -14.67 24.71 25.93
C THR A 366 -15.17 24.43 24.50
N VAL A 367 -14.96 25.39 23.59
CA VAL A 367 -15.19 25.22 22.16
C VAL A 367 -13.84 25.09 21.48
N LYS A 368 -13.66 23.99 20.69
CA LYS A 368 -12.47 23.79 19.86
C LYS A 368 -12.86 23.85 18.39
N TYR A 369 -12.04 24.49 17.58
CA TYR A 369 -12.13 24.46 16.12
C TYR A 369 -10.84 23.85 15.56
N LEU A 370 -10.98 22.83 14.73
CA LEU A 370 -9.88 22.14 14.07
C LEU A 370 -10.01 22.38 12.56
N LEU A 371 -8.91 22.77 11.93
CA LEU A 371 -8.79 22.94 10.49
C LEU A 371 -7.61 22.11 9.98
N GLY A 372 -7.87 21.26 9.00
CA GLY A 372 -6.86 20.53 8.26
C GLY A 372 -6.85 20.95 6.80
N TYR A 373 -5.68 21.11 6.21
CA TYR A 373 -5.47 21.27 4.78
C TYR A 373 -4.30 20.40 4.35
N GLY A 374 -4.46 19.67 3.27
CA GLY A 374 -3.43 18.87 2.63
C GLY A 374 -3.48 19.04 1.13
N ASP A 375 -2.31 19.13 0.52
CA ASP A 375 -2.08 19.21 -0.91
C ASP A 375 -0.85 18.35 -1.20
N PHE A 376 -1.00 17.31 -2.01
CA PHE A 376 0.13 16.44 -2.34
C PHE A 376 0.06 15.90 -3.75
N GLN A 377 1.23 15.67 -4.29
CA GLN A 377 1.46 14.93 -5.52
C GLN A 377 2.23 13.65 -5.22
N TYR A 378 1.72 12.53 -5.67
CA TYR A 378 2.36 11.24 -5.58
C TYR A 378 2.69 10.71 -6.97
N THR A 379 3.92 10.29 -7.17
CA THR A 379 4.38 9.64 -8.39
C THR A 379 4.85 8.23 -8.08
N TYR A 380 4.59 7.31 -9.00
CA TYR A 380 4.96 5.91 -8.86
C TYR A 380 5.32 5.36 -10.23
N HIS A 381 6.53 4.82 -10.34
CA HIS A 381 6.96 4.07 -11.50
C HIS A 381 7.34 2.66 -11.07
N PHE A 382 6.88 1.69 -11.80
CA PHE A 382 7.07 0.30 -11.45
C PHE A 382 7.29 -0.55 -12.69
N ASP A 383 8.35 -1.33 -12.67
CA ASP A 383 8.59 -2.39 -13.63
C ASP A 383 7.66 -3.56 -13.29
N TYR A 384 6.56 -3.66 -14.02
CA TYR A 384 5.47 -4.58 -13.69
C TYR A 384 5.85 -6.04 -13.93
N ASP A 385 6.71 -6.33 -14.90
CA ASP A 385 7.14 -7.70 -15.11
C ASP A 385 8.23 -8.15 -14.14
N GLN A 386 8.85 -7.22 -13.42
CA GLN A 386 9.85 -7.48 -12.38
C GLN A 386 10.97 -8.42 -12.84
N THR A 387 11.38 -8.28 -14.09
CA THR A 387 12.48 -9.04 -14.68
C THR A 387 13.39 -8.14 -15.50
N ASP A 388 14.54 -8.65 -15.85
CA ASP A 388 15.46 -8.04 -16.79
C ASP A 388 15.21 -8.48 -18.25
N ALA A 389 14.04 -9.05 -18.50
CA ALA A 389 13.68 -9.60 -19.80
C ALA A 389 13.29 -8.49 -20.78
N PRO A 390 13.99 -8.31 -21.90
CA PRO A 390 13.70 -7.23 -22.85
C PRO A 390 12.41 -7.43 -23.65
N ILE A 391 11.71 -8.53 -23.44
CA ILE A 391 10.56 -8.93 -24.25
C ILE A 391 9.24 -8.52 -23.63
N SER A 392 9.13 -8.56 -22.32
CA SER A 392 7.94 -8.23 -21.56
C SER A 392 8.13 -6.96 -20.73
N ASP A 393 8.76 -5.96 -21.29
CA ASP A 393 9.02 -4.67 -20.65
C ASP A 393 7.67 -3.93 -20.43
N LEU A 394 7.03 -4.30 -19.33
CA LEU A 394 5.78 -3.72 -18.87
C LEU A 394 6.07 -2.71 -17.75
N GLY A 395 5.98 -1.44 -18.06
CA GLY A 395 6.14 -0.37 -17.08
C GLY A 395 4.81 0.27 -16.70
N VAL A 396 4.62 0.52 -15.41
CA VAL A 396 3.51 1.29 -14.87
C VAL A 396 4.00 2.66 -14.42
N SER A 397 3.26 3.71 -14.76
CA SER A 397 3.42 5.05 -14.21
C SER A 397 2.11 5.52 -13.63
N VAL A 398 2.15 6.04 -12.41
CA VAL A 398 1.02 6.66 -11.73
C VAL A 398 1.40 8.06 -11.29
N LEU A 399 0.51 9.01 -11.52
CA LEU A 399 0.55 10.34 -10.92
C LEU A 399 -0.79 10.54 -10.22
N GLU A 400 -0.75 10.77 -8.92
CA GLU A 400 -1.91 11.22 -8.16
C GLU A 400 -1.68 12.65 -7.70
N ASP A 401 -2.70 13.49 -7.90
CA ASP A 401 -2.73 14.89 -7.46
C ASP A 401 -3.96 15.05 -6.56
N VAL A 402 -3.75 15.43 -5.32
CA VAL A 402 -4.78 15.40 -4.28
C VAL A 402 -4.72 16.65 -3.44
N TRP A 403 -5.85 17.32 -3.28
CA TRP A 403 -6.02 18.29 -2.21
C TRP A 403 -7.21 17.94 -1.32
N ASN A 404 -7.11 18.28 -0.05
CA ASN A 404 -8.19 18.05 0.89
C ASN A 404 -8.26 19.16 1.95
N VAL A 405 -9.46 19.31 2.51
CA VAL A 405 -9.72 20.23 3.63
C VAL A 405 -10.69 19.59 4.61
N SER A 406 -10.43 19.75 5.90
CA SER A 406 -11.34 19.32 6.96
C SER A 406 -11.62 20.44 7.96
N HIS A 407 -12.85 20.48 8.45
CA HIS A 407 -13.32 21.39 9.49
C HIS A 407 -14.04 20.60 10.56
N GLU A 408 -13.66 20.79 11.81
CA GLU A 408 -14.38 20.20 12.95
C GLU A 408 -14.59 21.25 14.03
N VAL A 409 -15.81 21.38 14.52
CA VAL A 409 -16.14 22.19 15.70
C VAL A 409 -16.55 21.24 16.80
N GLN A 410 -15.87 21.34 17.94
CA GLN A 410 -16.11 20.51 19.12
C GLN A 410 -16.62 21.37 20.26
N PHE A 411 -17.54 20.82 21.05
CA PHE A 411 -18.04 21.36 22.29
C PHE A 411 -17.73 20.37 23.41
N LEU A 412 -16.83 20.73 24.30
CA LEU A 412 -16.44 19.96 25.47
C LEU A 412 -17.13 20.55 26.66
N TRP A 413 -18.17 19.86 27.19
CA TRP A 413 -19.00 20.36 28.26
C TRP A 413 -18.93 19.44 29.47
N ASN A 414 -18.41 19.98 30.59
CA ASN A 414 -18.19 19.30 31.86
C ASN A 414 -18.94 20.01 33.00
N PRO A 415 -20.29 19.94 33.05
CA PRO A 415 -21.10 20.71 33.98
C PRO A 415 -20.99 20.22 35.44
N SER A 416 -20.47 19.01 35.64
CA SER A 416 -20.24 18.44 36.97
C SER A 416 -19.11 17.42 36.93
N PRO A 417 -18.51 17.04 38.06
CA PRO A 417 -17.53 15.95 38.12
C PRO A 417 -18.08 14.59 37.65
N ASP A 418 -19.42 14.42 37.76
CA ASP A 418 -20.06 13.15 37.41
C ASP A 418 -20.47 13.05 35.93
N PHE A 419 -20.43 14.13 35.18
CA PHE A 419 -20.88 14.12 33.79
C PHE A 419 -20.01 14.95 32.87
N SER A 420 -19.60 14.35 31.78
CA SER A 420 -18.89 14.98 30.66
C SER A 420 -19.60 14.70 29.34
N LEU A 421 -19.56 15.67 28.41
CA LEU A 421 -20.11 15.54 27.07
C LEU A 421 -19.15 16.16 26.05
N THR A 422 -18.72 15.36 25.11
CA THR A 422 -18.03 15.77 23.87
C THR A 422 -19.00 15.68 22.70
N SER A 423 -19.21 16.77 21.97
CA SER A 423 -20.06 16.78 20.78
C SER A 423 -19.45 17.64 19.68
N GLY A 424 -19.85 17.44 18.45
CA GLY A 424 -19.27 18.22 17.37
C GLY A 424 -19.93 18.04 16.02
N LEU A 425 -19.50 18.92 15.11
CA LEU A 425 -19.86 18.93 13.69
C LEU A 425 -18.59 18.80 12.87
N TYR A 426 -18.64 17.99 11.84
CA TYR A 426 -17.51 17.71 10.96
C TYR A 426 -17.89 17.89 9.49
N TYR A 427 -16.97 18.49 8.73
CA TYR A 427 -17.04 18.61 7.27
C TYR A 427 -15.67 18.25 6.69
N PHE A 428 -15.68 17.50 5.59
CA PHE A 428 -14.49 17.14 4.83
C PHE A 428 -14.78 17.24 3.34
N GLN A 429 -13.78 17.68 2.59
CA GLN A 429 -13.80 17.66 1.13
C GLN A 429 -12.41 17.26 0.62
N SER A 430 -12.39 16.46 -0.43
CA SER A 430 -11.19 16.04 -1.14
C SER A 430 -11.47 15.94 -2.63
N ASP A 431 -10.52 16.41 -3.44
CA ASP A 431 -10.49 16.17 -4.87
C ASP A 431 -9.22 15.35 -5.18
N ARG A 432 -9.40 14.24 -5.88
CA ARG A 432 -8.31 13.36 -6.30
C ARG A 432 -8.35 13.16 -7.79
N LEU A 433 -7.20 13.36 -8.43
CA LEU A 433 -6.95 13.01 -9.82
C LEU A 433 -5.89 11.93 -9.87
N GLN A 434 -6.09 10.91 -10.70
CA GLN A 434 -5.09 9.89 -10.99
C GLN A 434 -4.88 9.79 -12.50
N ASP A 435 -3.66 10.07 -12.96
CA ASP A 435 -3.16 9.70 -14.30
C ASP A 435 -2.38 8.38 -14.15
N TYR A 436 -2.85 7.35 -14.83
CA TYR A 436 -2.23 6.03 -14.83
C TYR A 436 -1.87 5.64 -16.27
N ARG A 437 -0.69 5.09 -16.44
CA ARG A 437 -0.20 4.63 -17.73
C ARG A 437 0.45 3.26 -17.59
N LEU A 438 -0.01 2.34 -18.43
CA LEU A 438 0.67 1.06 -18.65
C LEU A 438 1.45 1.16 -19.95
N ARG A 439 2.75 1.01 -19.85
CA ARG A 439 3.67 0.98 -21.00
C ARG A 439 4.01 -0.45 -21.34
N ASN A 440 4.07 -0.73 -22.64
CA ASN A 440 4.53 -1.99 -23.15
C ASN A 440 5.49 -1.73 -24.30
N ALA A 441 6.78 -1.77 -24.03
CA ALA A 441 7.81 -1.45 -25.01
C ALA A 441 7.77 -2.38 -26.22
N THR A 442 7.38 -3.64 -26.03
CA THR A 442 7.27 -4.59 -27.14
C THR A 442 6.09 -4.28 -28.06
N ALA A 443 4.93 -3.96 -27.51
CA ALA A 443 3.78 -3.53 -28.30
C ALA A 443 4.06 -2.18 -28.98
N GLN A 444 4.70 -1.28 -28.24
CA GLN A 444 5.06 0.03 -28.74
C GLN A 444 6.07 -0.02 -29.89
N GLY A 445 7.11 -0.83 -29.79
CA GLY A 445 8.11 -0.99 -30.84
C GLY A 445 7.52 -1.43 -32.19
N ARG A 446 6.27 -1.90 -32.21
CA ARG A 446 5.58 -2.31 -33.42
C ARG A 446 4.87 -1.17 -34.15
N TYR A 447 4.37 -0.15 -33.42
CA TYR A 447 3.37 0.79 -33.94
C TYR A 447 3.61 2.26 -33.56
N THR A 448 4.85 2.63 -33.24
CA THR A 448 5.16 3.95 -32.69
C THR A 448 5.18 5.10 -33.69
N ASN A 449 5.06 4.83 -34.98
CA ASN A 449 5.21 5.89 -35.99
C ASN A 449 4.35 5.69 -37.23
N ALA A 450 4.18 6.76 -37.97
CA ALA A 450 3.38 6.76 -39.20
C ALA A 450 3.91 5.80 -40.27
N ALA A 451 5.19 5.40 -40.23
CA ALA A 451 5.75 4.45 -41.18
C ALA A 451 5.24 3.03 -40.94
N ASP A 452 4.97 2.67 -39.68
CA ASP A 452 4.39 1.37 -39.34
C ASP A 452 2.95 1.28 -39.86
N TYR A 453 2.20 2.36 -39.79
CA TYR A 453 0.88 2.45 -40.43
C TYR A 453 0.91 2.44 -41.94
N ALA A 454 1.93 3.04 -42.54
CA ALA A 454 2.07 3.02 -44.00
C ALA A 454 2.25 1.59 -44.54
N LEU A 455 2.85 0.72 -43.76
CA LEU A 455 2.98 -0.72 -44.13
C LEU A 455 1.63 -1.44 -44.06
N TRP A 456 0.74 -1.06 -43.11
CA TRP A 456 -0.63 -1.54 -43.09
C TRP A 456 -1.47 -1.00 -44.23
N ASP A 457 -1.24 0.22 -44.65
CA ASP A 457 -1.94 0.88 -45.75
C ASP A 457 -1.42 0.46 -47.12
N ALA A 458 -0.28 -0.21 -47.19
CA ALA A 458 0.22 -0.77 -48.46
C ALA A 458 -0.69 -1.90 -48.98
N PRO A 459 -0.82 -2.06 -50.26
CA PRO A 459 -1.54 -3.20 -50.84
C PRO A 459 -0.97 -4.50 -50.26
N ASN A 460 -1.84 -5.34 -49.72
CA ASN A 460 -1.42 -6.58 -49.10
C ASN A 460 -1.19 -7.65 -50.19
N PRO A 461 0.05 -8.11 -50.39
CA PRO A 461 0.36 -9.10 -51.45
C PRO A 461 -0.32 -10.45 -51.20
N TYR A 462 -0.71 -10.76 -50.00
CA TYR A 462 -1.41 -12.00 -49.63
C TYR A 462 -2.91 -11.96 -49.98
N LEU A 463 -3.47 -10.79 -50.18
CA LEU A 463 -4.83 -10.56 -50.67
C LEU A 463 -4.81 -10.27 -52.19
N GLY A 464 -3.80 -10.73 -52.89
CA GLY A 464 -3.66 -10.50 -54.33
C GLY A 464 -3.10 -9.14 -54.70
N GLY A 465 -2.53 -8.41 -53.79
CA GLY A 465 -1.91 -7.09 -54.00
C GLY A 465 -2.87 -5.97 -54.36
N ILE A 466 -4.18 -6.22 -54.27
CA ILE A 466 -5.21 -5.32 -54.82
C ILE A 466 -5.80 -4.44 -53.72
N THR A 467 -5.80 -4.90 -52.48
CA THR A 467 -6.53 -4.23 -51.38
C THR A 467 -5.58 -3.90 -50.26
N ALA A 468 -5.50 -2.61 -49.92
CA ALA A 468 -4.85 -2.20 -48.68
C ALA A 468 -5.67 -2.70 -47.49
N MET A 469 -4.98 -3.07 -46.40
CA MET A 469 -5.68 -3.48 -45.16
C MET A 469 -6.59 -2.39 -44.60
N SER A 470 -6.21 -1.11 -44.76
CA SER A 470 -7.08 0.03 -44.44
C SER A 470 -8.40 0.01 -45.20
N THR A 471 -8.43 -0.42 -46.44
CA THR A 471 -9.66 -0.52 -47.24
C THR A 471 -10.55 -1.66 -46.75
N LEU A 472 -9.96 -2.79 -46.36
CA LEU A 472 -10.71 -3.90 -45.78
C LEU A 472 -11.33 -3.49 -44.41
N TYR A 473 -10.57 -2.83 -43.56
CA TYR A 473 -11.03 -2.37 -42.27
C TYR A 473 -12.02 -1.22 -42.35
N ALA A 474 -11.92 -0.35 -43.39
CA ALA A 474 -12.88 0.69 -43.61
C ALA A 474 -14.30 0.14 -43.92
N SER A 475 -14.42 -1.12 -44.27
CA SER A 475 -15.69 -1.82 -44.39
C SER A 475 -16.36 -2.19 -43.05
N ILE A 476 -15.62 -2.08 -41.96
CA ILE A 476 -16.09 -2.37 -40.61
C ILE A 476 -16.39 -1.03 -39.93
N PRO A 477 -17.64 -0.66 -39.70
CA PRO A 477 -18.00 0.73 -39.36
C PRO A 477 -17.35 1.28 -38.10
N TRP A 478 -17.16 0.46 -37.10
CA TRP A 478 -16.55 0.88 -35.84
C TRP A 478 -15.01 0.94 -35.88
N LEU A 479 -14.38 0.29 -36.86
CA LEU A 479 -12.93 0.34 -37.07
C LEU A 479 -12.51 1.44 -38.04
N ALA A 480 -13.43 1.98 -38.84
CA ALA A 480 -13.17 3.05 -39.79
C ALA A 480 -13.01 4.44 -39.15
N GLY A 481 -13.23 4.53 -37.84
CA GLY A 481 -13.14 5.77 -37.07
C GLY A 481 -11.72 6.34 -37.00
N PRO A 482 -11.59 7.63 -36.68
CA PRO A 482 -10.30 8.23 -36.39
C PRO A 482 -9.69 7.60 -35.14
N HIS A 483 -8.39 7.87 -34.91
CA HIS A 483 -7.73 7.51 -33.66
C HIS A 483 -8.55 7.98 -32.46
N CYS A 484 -8.77 7.08 -31.51
CA CYS A 484 -9.43 7.39 -30.27
C CYS A 484 -8.37 7.85 -29.26
N GLU A 485 -8.54 9.02 -28.71
CA GLU A 485 -7.71 9.59 -27.68
C GLU A 485 -8.46 9.61 -26.35
N ILE A 486 -7.74 9.80 -25.24
CA ILE A 486 -8.30 9.66 -23.89
C ILE A 486 -9.54 10.52 -23.64
N ASP A 487 -9.64 11.69 -24.25
CA ASP A 487 -10.77 12.60 -24.03
C ASP A 487 -11.83 12.58 -25.14
N THR A 488 -11.67 11.73 -26.15
CA THR A 488 -12.57 11.72 -27.30
C THR A 488 -13.83 10.90 -27.11
N ALA A 489 -13.87 10.00 -26.13
CA ALA A 489 -15.08 9.24 -25.82
C ALA A 489 -16.16 10.18 -25.22
N PRO A 490 -17.44 10.05 -25.67
CA PRO A 490 -18.53 10.79 -25.05
C PRO A 490 -18.82 10.24 -23.64
N VAL A 491 -19.32 11.10 -22.75
CA VAL A 491 -19.74 10.66 -21.42
C VAL A 491 -20.83 9.60 -21.52
N GLY A 492 -20.66 8.49 -20.80
CA GLY A 492 -21.52 7.32 -20.85
C GLY A 492 -21.38 6.49 -22.12
N GLY A 493 -20.37 6.75 -22.96
CA GLY A 493 -20.14 6.09 -24.22
C GLY A 493 -18.70 5.66 -24.44
N ALA A 494 -18.41 5.25 -25.67
CA ALA A 494 -17.10 4.76 -26.09
C ALA A 494 -16.71 5.37 -27.44
N CYS A 495 -15.42 5.38 -27.73
CA CYS A 495 -14.85 5.57 -29.07
C CYS A 495 -13.98 4.39 -29.44
N ALA A 496 -13.77 4.17 -30.71
CA ALA A 496 -12.80 3.24 -31.24
C ALA A 496 -12.29 3.71 -32.60
N GLY A 497 -11.05 3.46 -32.91
CA GLY A 497 -10.43 3.85 -34.14
C GLY A 497 -9.04 3.24 -34.32
N ARG A 498 -8.35 3.61 -35.38
CA ARG A 498 -6.96 3.18 -35.60
C ARG A 498 -6.07 3.73 -34.49
N TRP A 499 -5.17 2.91 -34.02
CA TRP A 499 -4.17 3.38 -33.05
C TRP A 499 -3.04 4.14 -33.77
N GLY A 500 -2.85 5.39 -33.40
CA GLY A 500 -1.81 6.26 -33.95
C GLY A 500 -0.45 6.15 -33.26
N GLY A 501 -0.31 5.27 -32.25
CA GLY A 501 0.84 5.23 -31.38
C GLY A 501 0.71 6.23 -30.22
N ASP A 502 1.50 6.01 -29.19
CA ASP A 502 1.63 6.93 -28.06
C ASP A 502 3.08 7.41 -27.96
N PRO A 503 3.36 8.73 -27.95
CA PRO A 503 4.72 9.25 -27.89
C PRO A 503 5.50 8.80 -26.64
N GLU A 504 4.79 8.48 -25.57
CA GLU A 504 5.36 8.08 -24.28
C GLU A 504 5.31 6.56 -24.08
N GLY A 505 4.75 5.82 -25.03
CA GLY A 505 4.74 4.38 -24.99
C GLY A 505 3.59 3.71 -24.26
N ALA A 506 2.59 4.47 -23.87
CA ALA A 506 1.47 3.87 -23.16
C ALA A 506 0.55 3.08 -24.09
N THR A 507 0.23 1.86 -23.70
CA THR A 507 -0.77 1.00 -24.33
C THR A 507 -2.11 1.05 -23.60
N TYR A 508 -2.11 1.55 -22.39
CA TYR A 508 -3.29 1.88 -21.61
C TYR A 508 -3.06 3.17 -20.83
N LYS A 509 -4.07 4.00 -20.76
CA LYS A 509 -4.11 5.21 -19.93
C LYS A 509 -5.45 5.35 -19.25
N HIS A 510 -5.47 5.89 -18.06
CA HIS A 510 -6.68 6.52 -17.54
C HIS A 510 -6.35 7.86 -16.88
N ASN A 511 -7.33 8.75 -16.90
CA ASN A 511 -7.31 10.00 -16.17
C ASN A 511 -8.64 10.06 -15.42
N ASN A 512 -8.61 9.58 -14.17
CA ASN A 512 -9.79 9.40 -13.34
C ASN A 512 -9.82 10.44 -12.24
N THR A 513 -11.01 10.94 -11.89
CA THR A 513 -11.21 11.80 -10.74
C THR A 513 -12.17 11.19 -9.74
N ASN A 514 -11.97 11.52 -8.47
CA ASN A 514 -12.87 11.17 -7.38
C ASN A 514 -12.98 12.35 -6.42
N ASP A 515 -14.13 13.03 -6.47
CA ASP A 515 -14.47 14.13 -5.56
C ASP A 515 -15.28 13.55 -4.40
N THR A 516 -14.80 13.74 -3.19
CA THR A 516 -15.42 13.22 -1.97
C THR A 516 -15.83 14.38 -1.07
N THR A 517 -17.07 14.35 -0.55
CA THR A 517 -17.50 15.21 0.54
C THR A 517 -18.07 14.38 1.67
N GLN A 518 -17.79 14.75 2.91
CA GLN A 518 -18.42 14.15 4.08
C GLN A 518 -18.95 15.21 5.03
N THR A 519 -20.13 14.97 5.58
CA THR A 519 -20.69 15.72 6.70
C THR A 519 -21.04 14.78 7.84
N ALA A 520 -20.80 15.20 9.07
CA ALA A 520 -21.16 14.39 10.23
C ALA A 520 -21.50 15.25 11.46
N ALA A 521 -22.27 14.63 12.35
CA ALA A 521 -22.55 15.18 13.70
C ALA A 521 -22.39 14.04 14.72
N PHE A 522 -21.79 14.35 15.86
CA PHE A 522 -21.55 13.36 16.90
C PHE A 522 -21.74 13.92 18.29
N ALA A 523 -22.02 13.01 19.22
CA ALA A 523 -22.04 13.28 20.65
C ALA A 523 -21.65 12.02 21.43
N GLN A 524 -20.83 12.18 22.46
CA GLN A 524 -20.47 11.13 23.40
C GLN A 524 -20.47 11.71 24.80
N GLY A 525 -21.23 11.11 25.71
CA GLY A 525 -21.30 11.51 27.08
C GLY A 525 -20.91 10.38 28.02
N THR A 526 -20.19 10.72 29.09
CA THR A 526 -19.83 9.80 30.17
C THR A 526 -20.51 10.25 31.45
N TYR A 527 -21.16 9.32 32.14
CA TYR A 527 -21.79 9.53 33.45
C TYR A 527 -21.19 8.59 34.50
N ASN A 528 -20.59 9.17 35.52
CA ASN A 528 -20.05 8.46 36.68
C ASN A 528 -21.18 8.26 37.71
N PHE A 529 -21.64 7.01 37.88
CA PHE A 529 -22.64 6.67 38.90
C PHE A 529 -22.10 6.81 40.31
N ASN A 530 -20.83 6.54 40.48
CA ASN A 530 -20.02 6.65 41.67
C ASN A 530 -18.54 6.49 41.31
N ASP A 531 -17.66 6.50 42.30
CA ASP A 531 -16.19 6.38 42.10
C ASP A 531 -15.75 5.06 41.43
N GLN A 532 -16.65 4.07 41.31
CA GLN A 532 -16.31 2.74 40.75
C GLN A 532 -16.97 2.44 39.41
N TRP A 533 -18.05 3.11 39.08
CA TRP A 533 -18.85 2.77 37.90
C TRP A 533 -19.12 3.97 37.01
N ALA A 534 -18.77 3.85 35.74
CA ALA A 534 -19.10 4.84 34.71
C ALA A 534 -19.75 4.19 33.49
N LEU A 535 -20.63 4.97 32.86
CA LEU A 535 -21.26 4.58 31.58
C LEU A 535 -20.98 5.65 30.53
N THR A 536 -20.41 5.23 29.41
CA THR A 536 -20.23 6.08 28.24
C THR A 536 -21.20 5.69 27.14
N LEU A 537 -21.91 6.66 26.60
CA LEU A 537 -22.82 6.51 25.45
C LEU A 537 -22.40 7.48 24.36
N GLY A 538 -22.21 6.99 23.17
CA GLY A 538 -21.83 7.78 22.01
C GLY A 538 -22.65 7.45 20.78
N VAL A 539 -22.90 8.46 19.95
CA VAL A 539 -23.58 8.33 18.65
C VAL A 539 -22.98 9.30 17.64
N ARG A 540 -22.85 8.87 16.40
CA ARG A 540 -22.48 9.69 15.25
C ARG A 540 -23.36 9.35 14.07
N TRP A 541 -23.85 10.38 13.39
CA TRP A 541 -24.38 10.29 12.03
C TRP A 541 -23.32 10.82 11.06
N ALA A 542 -23.15 10.15 9.95
CA ALA A 542 -22.25 10.57 8.87
C ALA A 542 -22.89 10.32 7.51
N GLU A 543 -22.59 11.19 6.56
CA GLU A 543 -22.97 11.07 5.16
C GLU A 543 -21.76 11.33 4.27
N ASP A 544 -21.39 10.36 3.43
CA ASP A 544 -20.32 10.40 2.46
C ASP A 544 -20.91 10.45 1.05
N ARG A 545 -20.54 11.45 0.26
CA ARG A 545 -20.89 11.57 -1.15
C ARG A 545 -19.63 11.53 -1.98
N LYS A 546 -19.61 10.64 -2.98
CA LYS A 546 -18.53 10.54 -3.96
C LYS A 546 -19.05 10.74 -5.35
N SER A 547 -18.36 11.61 -6.14
CA SER A 547 -18.61 11.88 -7.55
C SER A 547 -17.36 11.49 -8.34
N VAL A 548 -17.51 10.61 -9.31
CA VAL A 548 -16.39 10.05 -10.05
C VAL A 548 -16.52 10.30 -11.55
N LEU A 549 -15.38 10.59 -12.16
CA LEU A 549 -15.19 10.53 -13.60
C LEU A 549 -14.18 9.42 -13.88
N GLU A 550 -14.57 8.42 -14.63
CA GLU A 550 -13.66 7.43 -15.18
C GLU A 550 -13.45 7.67 -16.67
N ASN A 551 -12.22 7.95 -17.06
CA ASN A 551 -11.85 8.25 -18.43
C ASN A 551 -10.69 7.34 -18.83
N ARG A 552 -10.97 6.32 -19.65
CA ARG A 552 -10.04 5.26 -20.04
C ARG A 552 -9.75 5.29 -21.52
N PHE A 553 -8.50 5.05 -21.85
CA PHE A 553 -8.01 4.77 -23.18
C PHE A 553 -7.22 3.47 -23.15
N TYR A 554 -7.40 2.64 -24.14
CA TYR A 554 -6.67 1.36 -24.25
C TYR A 554 -6.31 1.06 -25.71
N TYR A 555 -5.20 0.42 -25.85
CA TYR A 555 -4.76 -0.25 -27.05
C TYR A 555 -5.26 -1.68 -27.07
N PHE A 556 -5.68 -2.16 -28.22
CA PHE A 556 -5.98 -3.56 -28.45
C PHE A 556 -5.65 -3.97 -29.87
N GLU A 557 -5.35 -5.24 -30.06
CA GLU A 557 -5.17 -5.84 -31.36
C GLU A 557 -6.47 -6.53 -31.79
N PHE A 558 -7.08 -6.05 -32.87
CA PHE A 558 -8.25 -6.70 -33.41
C PHE A 558 -7.81 -7.94 -34.21
N ASN A 559 -8.26 -9.10 -33.75
CA ASN A 559 -7.98 -10.33 -34.44
C ASN A 559 -8.88 -10.45 -35.68
N LEU A 560 -8.29 -10.19 -36.83
CA LEU A 560 -8.99 -10.21 -38.11
C LEU A 560 -9.40 -11.63 -38.54
N VAL A 561 -8.68 -12.64 -38.13
CA VAL A 561 -8.87 -14.01 -38.59
C VAL A 561 -10.24 -14.58 -38.25
N PRO A 562 -10.73 -14.55 -37.00
CA PRO A 562 -12.08 -14.97 -36.70
C PRO A 562 -13.16 -14.14 -37.41
N TYR A 563 -12.93 -12.85 -37.57
CA TYR A 563 -13.88 -11.97 -38.25
C TYR A 563 -14.03 -12.29 -39.72
N ILE A 564 -12.92 -12.42 -40.47
CA ILE A 564 -12.95 -12.82 -41.89
C ILE A 564 -13.54 -14.21 -42.04
N ARG A 565 -13.23 -15.12 -41.14
CA ARG A 565 -13.81 -16.46 -41.12
C ARG A 565 -15.34 -16.38 -41.01
N GLY A 566 -15.87 -15.76 -39.97
CA GLY A 566 -17.30 -15.71 -39.76
C GLY A 566 -18.09 -14.84 -40.70
N THR A 567 -17.49 -13.76 -41.23
CA THR A 567 -18.21 -12.81 -42.07
C THR A 567 -18.02 -13.02 -43.56
N VAL A 568 -16.92 -13.62 -43.99
CA VAL A 568 -16.56 -13.78 -45.37
C VAL A 568 -16.49 -15.25 -45.79
N LEU A 569 -15.69 -16.05 -45.10
CA LEU A 569 -15.41 -17.42 -45.55
C LEU A 569 -16.50 -18.41 -45.20
N ASP A 570 -17.07 -18.37 -43.99
CA ASP A 570 -18.15 -19.30 -43.67
C ASP A 570 -19.39 -19.08 -44.55
N PRO A 571 -19.83 -17.85 -44.84
CA PRO A 571 -20.85 -17.61 -45.83
C PRO A 571 -20.48 -18.05 -47.27
N LEU A 572 -19.21 -17.84 -47.65
CA LEU A 572 -18.75 -18.30 -48.95
C LEU A 572 -18.65 -19.84 -49.01
N ALA A 573 -18.16 -20.48 -47.99
CA ALA A 573 -18.13 -21.94 -47.88
C ALA A 573 -19.52 -22.56 -47.94
N ALA A 574 -20.47 -21.97 -47.21
CA ALA A 574 -21.85 -22.37 -47.23
C ALA A 574 -22.50 -22.16 -48.60
N THR A 575 -22.14 -21.08 -49.31
CA THR A 575 -22.69 -20.73 -50.60
C THR A 575 -22.13 -21.54 -51.75
N TYR A 576 -20.84 -21.82 -51.71
CA TYR A 576 -20.12 -22.44 -52.85
C TYR A 576 -19.61 -23.85 -52.55
N GLY A 577 -19.81 -24.40 -51.39
CA GLY A 577 -19.35 -25.73 -50.98
C GLY A 577 -17.83 -25.91 -51.04
N ILE A 578 -17.09 -24.80 -50.93
CA ILE A 578 -15.62 -24.79 -51.09
C ILE A 578 -14.93 -25.36 -49.84
N LEU A 579 -15.56 -25.28 -48.69
CA LEU A 579 -15.06 -25.83 -47.44
C LEU A 579 -16.14 -26.75 -46.85
N THR A 580 -15.83 -28.01 -46.76
CA THR A 580 -16.76 -29.02 -46.24
C THR A 580 -16.92 -28.99 -44.73
N ASP A 581 -15.96 -28.40 -44.01
CA ASP A 581 -16.02 -28.21 -42.57
C ASP A 581 -15.11 -27.04 -42.15
N PRO A 582 -15.69 -25.84 -41.90
CA PRO A 582 -14.93 -24.67 -41.44
C PRO A 582 -14.29 -24.89 -40.07
N SER A 583 -14.78 -25.83 -39.26
CA SER A 583 -14.21 -26.10 -37.93
C SER A 583 -12.89 -26.86 -37.97
N THR A 584 -12.54 -27.44 -39.12
CA THR A 584 -11.25 -28.12 -39.33
C THR A 584 -10.13 -27.19 -39.76
N LEU A 585 -10.44 -25.96 -40.14
CA LEU A 585 -9.45 -24.91 -40.34
C LEU A 585 -9.08 -24.31 -38.99
N THR A 586 -7.92 -24.71 -38.50
CA THR A 586 -7.32 -23.94 -37.39
C THR A 586 -7.13 -22.49 -37.88
N ASP A 587 -7.24 -21.56 -37.02
CA ASP A 587 -7.00 -20.13 -37.31
C ASP A 587 -5.67 -19.92 -38.02
N LEU A 588 -4.72 -20.77 -37.74
CA LEU A 588 -3.42 -20.78 -38.35
C LEU A 588 -3.43 -21.27 -39.81
N ALA A 589 -4.11 -22.38 -40.04
CA ALA A 589 -4.27 -22.87 -41.43
C ALA A 589 -5.04 -21.85 -42.29
N PHE A 590 -5.99 -21.15 -41.66
CA PHE A 590 -6.72 -20.06 -42.31
C PHE A 590 -5.84 -18.84 -42.58
N ALA A 591 -5.04 -18.41 -41.63
CA ALA A 591 -4.07 -17.34 -41.81
C ALA A 591 -3.06 -17.71 -42.91
N ASN A 592 -2.64 -18.96 -43.00
CA ASN A 592 -1.76 -19.46 -44.04
C ASN A 592 -2.41 -19.44 -45.44
N VAL A 593 -3.65 -19.84 -45.54
CA VAL A 593 -4.43 -19.76 -46.79
C VAL A 593 -4.61 -18.30 -47.23
N MET A 594 -4.93 -17.41 -46.28
CA MET A 594 -5.09 -15.97 -46.54
C MET A 594 -3.76 -15.27 -46.86
N MET A 595 -2.67 -15.71 -46.31
CA MET A 595 -1.35 -15.16 -46.55
C MET A 595 -0.71 -15.69 -47.84
N GLY A 596 -1.28 -16.70 -48.50
CA GLY A 596 -0.96 -17.16 -49.82
C GLY A 596 0.40 -17.84 -50.01
N ALA A 597 1.26 -17.90 -49.05
CA ALA A 597 2.53 -18.58 -49.15
C ALA A 597 3.35 -18.54 -47.83
N ALA A 598 2.70 -18.47 -46.75
CA ALA A 598 3.39 -18.52 -45.48
C ALA A 598 4.20 -19.79 -45.27
N THR A 599 3.91 -20.79 -46.10
CA THR A 599 4.66 -22.05 -46.16
C THR A 599 6.07 -21.93 -46.74
N ALA A 600 6.39 -20.83 -47.40
CA ALA A 600 7.74 -20.67 -48.00
C ALA A 600 8.82 -20.32 -46.96
N THR A 601 8.43 -19.85 -45.77
CA THR A 601 9.35 -19.45 -44.71
C THR A 601 9.36 -20.37 -43.48
N GLY A 602 8.49 -21.37 -43.45
CA GLY A 602 8.37 -22.28 -42.29
C GLY A 602 7.78 -21.67 -41.01
N ASP A 603 7.49 -20.37 -41.03
CA ASP A 603 7.10 -19.59 -39.83
C ASP A 603 5.66 -19.10 -39.89
N ALA A 604 4.85 -19.74 -40.66
CA ALA A 604 3.44 -19.39 -40.79
C ALA A 604 2.67 -19.48 -39.45
N GLU A 605 3.21 -20.21 -38.54
CA GLU A 605 2.62 -20.49 -37.26
C GLU A 605 3.12 -19.56 -36.16
N SER A 606 4.27 -18.92 -36.39
CA SER A 606 4.77 -17.91 -35.50
C SER A 606 4.28 -16.55 -35.95
N PRO A 607 3.47 -15.87 -35.20
CA PRO A 607 3.08 -14.51 -35.54
C PRO A 607 4.28 -13.56 -35.59
N ILE A 608 5.37 -13.92 -34.95
CA ILE A 608 6.63 -13.19 -34.98
C ILE A 608 7.73 -14.14 -35.42
N THR A 609 8.24 -13.93 -36.62
CA THR A 609 9.37 -14.71 -37.13
C THR A 609 10.68 -14.27 -36.48
N PRO A 610 11.72 -15.12 -36.42
CA PRO A 610 13.04 -14.69 -35.94
C PRO A 610 13.59 -13.47 -36.68
N THR A 611 13.27 -13.36 -37.96
CA THR A 611 13.64 -12.20 -38.78
C THR A 611 12.89 -10.96 -38.42
N CYS A 612 11.71 -11.09 -37.87
CA CYS A 612 10.92 -9.99 -37.38
C CYS A 612 11.57 -9.25 -36.20
N ALA A 613 12.34 -9.97 -35.42
CA ALA A 613 13.14 -9.36 -34.36
C ALA A 613 14.35 -8.57 -34.89
N LEU A 614 14.71 -8.80 -36.15
CA LEU A 614 15.91 -8.24 -36.75
C LEU A 614 15.65 -7.11 -37.74
N THR A 615 14.48 -7.05 -38.36
CA THR A 615 14.16 -6.03 -39.36
C THR A 615 12.78 -5.45 -39.17
N ALA A 616 12.67 -4.12 -39.16
CA ALA A 616 11.41 -3.40 -38.98
C ALA A 616 10.38 -3.75 -40.09
N VAL A 617 10.84 -4.11 -41.29
CA VAL A 617 9.95 -4.42 -42.43
C VAL A 617 9.23 -5.75 -42.26
N GLU A 618 9.92 -6.77 -41.70
CA GLU A 618 9.29 -8.07 -41.46
C GLU A 618 8.38 -8.06 -40.25
N CYS A 619 8.75 -7.27 -39.22
CA CYS A 619 7.92 -7.03 -38.05
C CYS A 619 6.67 -6.24 -38.38
N ALA A 620 6.66 -5.47 -39.40
CA ALA A 620 5.53 -4.64 -39.80
C ALA A 620 4.52 -5.36 -40.74
N ASN A 621 4.68 -6.65 -41.01
CA ASN A 621 3.64 -7.39 -41.69
C ASN A 621 2.50 -7.74 -40.70
N PRO A 622 1.34 -7.12 -40.84
CA PRO A 622 0.27 -7.22 -39.85
C PRO A 622 -0.30 -8.62 -39.68
N LEU A 623 -0.28 -9.43 -40.73
CA LEU A 623 -0.78 -10.79 -40.67
C LEU A 623 0.20 -11.76 -40.00
N ARG A 624 1.43 -11.32 -39.80
CA ARG A 624 2.46 -12.07 -39.04
C ARG A 624 2.56 -11.65 -37.56
N LEU A 625 1.85 -10.58 -37.16
CA LEU A 625 1.87 -10.04 -35.83
C LEU A 625 0.61 -10.49 -35.07
N ASN A 626 0.60 -11.71 -34.59
CA ASN A 626 -0.54 -12.29 -33.90
C ASN A 626 -1.91 -12.07 -34.54
N GLY A 627 -1.93 -11.79 -35.85
CA GLY A 627 -3.14 -11.54 -36.59
C GLY A 627 -3.91 -10.30 -36.20
N GLY A 628 -3.32 -9.42 -35.38
CA GLY A 628 -3.98 -8.25 -34.86
C GLY A 628 -3.62 -6.97 -35.62
N MET A 629 -4.61 -6.16 -35.97
CA MET A 629 -4.44 -4.77 -36.37
C MET A 629 -4.56 -3.89 -35.13
N PRO A 630 -3.64 -2.93 -34.92
CA PRO A 630 -3.69 -2.06 -33.77
C PRO A 630 -4.84 -1.05 -33.83
N PHE A 631 -5.64 -1.05 -32.79
CA PHE A 631 -6.71 -0.10 -32.56
C PHE A 631 -6.56 0.59 -31.22
N SER A 632 -7.04 1.82 -31.16
CA SER A 632 -7.30 2.51 -29.91
C SER A 632 -8.79 2.49 -29.63
N GLY A 633 -9.10 2.31 -28.35
CA GLY A 633 -10.43 2.44 -27.82
C GLY A 633 -10.41 3.31 -26.59
N GLY A 634 -11.50 3.99 -26.31
CA GLY A 634 -11.66 4.78 -25.12
C GLY A 634 -13.09 4.74 -24.61
N THR A 635 -13.23 4.88 -23.30
CA THR A 635 -14.53 4.96 -22.66
C THR A 635 -14.51 6.06 -21.61
N LYS A 636 -15.64 6.76 -21.47
CA LYS A 636 -15.81 7.82 -20.47
C LYS A 636 -17.10 7.59 -19.71
N ALA A 637 -17.02 7.54 -18.38
CA ALA A 637 -18.17 7.29 -17.53
C ALA A 637 -18.14 8.19 -16.31
N VAL A 638 -19.31 8.58 -15.83
CA VAL A 638 -19.49 9.37 -14.60
C VAL A 638 -20.54 8.70 -13.75
N ASP A 639 -20.35 8.76 -12.45
CA ASP A 639 -21.38 8.39 -11.48
C ASP A 639 -21.25 9.19 -10.19
N GLU A 640 -22.31 9.23 -9.42
CA GLU A 640 -22.34 9.86 -8.12
C GLU A 640 -23.23 9.02 -7.19
N LYS A 641 -22.73 8.75 -6.00
CA LYS A 641 -23.46 7.99 -4.99
C LYS A 641 -23.21 8.56 -3.60
N THR A 642 -24.21 8.41 -2.75
CA THR A 642 -24.18 8.83 -1.35
C THR A 642 -24.38 7.61 -0.46
N TRP A 643 -23.57 7.48 0.57
CA TRP A 643 -23.69 6.49 1.63
C TRP A 643 -23.88 7.21 2.95
N SER A 644 -24.67 6.65 3.85
CA SER A 644 -24.87 7.24 5.17
C SER A 644 -24.95 6.17 6.25
N ALA A 645 -24.42 6.46 7.42
CA ALA A 645 -24.41 5.52 8.54
C ALA A 645 -24.66 6.24 9.88
N VAL A 646 -25.19 5.46 10.80
CA VAL A 646 -25.23 5.83 12.22
C VAL A 646 -24.37 4.84 12.99
N THR A 647 -23.31 5.33 13.58
CA THR A 647 -22.42 4.53 14.44
C THR A 647 -22.61 4.91 15.90
N GLY A 648 -22.30 3.98 16.80
CA GLY A 648 -22.47 4.21 18.23
C GLY A 648 -21.48 3.46 19.08
N ARG A 649 -21.41 3.87 20.34
CA ARG A 649 -20.61 3.24 21.39
C ARG A 649 -21.42 3.16 22.68
N ILE A 650 -21.35 2.00 23.33
CA ILE A 650 -21.81 1.80 24.71
C ILE A 650 -20.61 1.19 25.44
N ASN A 651 -20.22 1.81 26.55
CA ASN A 651 -19.10 1.33 27.33
C ASN A 651 -19.43 1.43 28.82
N LEU A 652 -19.19 0.35 29.55
CA LEU A 652 -19.38 0.28 31.00
C LEU A 652 -18.02 0.03 31.65
N ASP A 653 -17.61 0.92 32.52
CA ASP A 653 -16.39 0.89 33.27
C ASP A 653 -16.62 0.47 34.72
N TRP A 654 -15.72 -0.34 35.20
CA TRP A 654 -15.63 -0.74 36.59
C TRP A 654 -14.20 -0.54 37.12
N THR A 655 -14.02 0.40 38.01
CA THR A 655 -12.79 0.75 38.72
C THR A 655 -12.86 0.28 40.16
N PRO A 656 -12.56 -1.00 40.48
CA PRO A 656 -12.67 -1.51 41.85
C PRO A 656 -11.72 -0.81 42.85
N ASN A 657 -10.62 -0.25 42.33
CA ASN A 657 -9.64 0.57 43.05
C ASN A 657 -8.91 1.47 42.05
N ASP A 658 -8.09 2.42 42.54
CA ASP A 658 -7.40 3.43 41.72
C ASP A 658 -6.39 2.85 40.70
N ASP A 659 -5.96 1.62 40.91
CA ASP A 659 -4.96 0.95 40.08
C ASP A 659 -5.55 -0.08 39.08
N THR A 660 -6.88 -0.20 38.98
CA THR A 660 -7.51 -1.24 38.16
C THR A 660 -8.75 -0.73 37.41
N LEU A 661 -8.77 -0.91 36.12
CA LEU A 661 -9.92 -0.66 35.24
C LEU A 661 -10.33 -1.94 34.52
N VAL A 662 -11.61 -2.30 34.63
CA VAL A 662 -12.26 -3.32 33.81
C VAL A 662 -13.33 -2.64 32.98
N TYR A 663 -13.36 -2.86 31.69
CA TYR A 663 -14.40 -2.28 30.85
C TYR A 663 -15.04 -3.31 29.91
N LEU A 664 -16.32 -3.12 29.64
CA LEU A 664 -17.05 -3.83 28.58
C LEU A 664 -17.56 -2.82 27.57
N SER A 665 -17.06 -2.90 26.35
CA SER A 665 -17.38 -1.99 25.28
C SER A 665 -18.08 -2.70 24.12
N THR A 666 -19.11 -2.08 23.56
CA THR A 666 -19.64 -2.42 22.26
C THR A 666 -19.66 -1.18 21.38
N THR A 667 -19.11 -1.32 20.18
CA THR A 667 -18.98 -0.22 19.22
C THR A 667 -19.39 -0.68 17.84
N THR A 668 -19.99 0.22 17.08
CA THR A 668 -20.19 0.02 15.64
C THR A 668 -19.26 0.91 14.85
N GLY A 669 -18.79 0.40 13.73
CA GLY A 669 -17.95 1.11 12.77
C GLY A 669 -18.54 1.03 11.38
N TYR A 670 -18.09 1.94 10.54
CA TYR A 670 -18.57 2.09 9.18
C TYR A 670 -17.40 2.54 8.27
N ARG A 671 -17.33 1.94 7.09
CA ARG A 671 -16.49 2.40 5.98
C ARG A 671 -17.40 2.61 4.78
N ALA A 672 -17.33 3.79 4.16
CA ALA A 672 -18.17 4.11 3.01
C ALA A 672 -17.89 3.16 1.84
N GLY A 673 -18.89 2.97 1.02
CA GLY A 673 -18.73 2.34 -0.28
C GLY A 673 -17.86 3.19 -1.22
N GLY A 674 -17.61 2.68 -2.39
CA GLY A 674 -16.74 3.33 -3.35
C GLY A 674 -16.97 2.84 -4.77
N TYR A 675 -15.96 3.10 -5.60
CA TYR A 675 -15.98 2.74 -7.02
C TYR A 675 -14.72 1.97 -7.38
N GLY A 676 -14.87 0.94 -8.20
CA GLY A 676 -13.79 0.33 -8.94
C GLY A 676 -13.43 1.20 -10.15
N LEU A 677 -12.27 1.85 -10.10
CA LEU A 677 -11.78 2.73 -11.16
C LEU A 677 -10.38 2.26 -11.60
N GLY A 678 -10.28 1.59 -12.73
CA GLY A 678 -8.99 1.08 -13.16
C GLY A 678 -8.99 0.29 -14.47
N ILE A 679 -7.85 -0.31 -14.80
CA ILE A 679 -7.62 -0.98 -16.09
C ILE A 679 -8.46 -2.24 -16.24
N LEU A 680 -8.62 -3.02 -15.17
CA LEU A 680 -9.32 -4.30 -15.20
C LEU A 680 -10.78 -4.21 -14.72
N GLU A 681 -11.19 -3.02 -14.29
CA GLU A 681 -12.50 -2.82 -13.67
C GLU A 681 -13.66 -2.99 -14.64
N ALA A 682 -14.66 -3.72 -14.21
CA ALA A 682 -15.91 -3.88 -14.94
C ALA A 682 -16.72 -2.57 -14.99
N ARG A 683 -17.66 -2.49 -15.90
CA ARG A 683 -18.63 -1.41 -16.00
C ARG A 683 -20.05 -1.94 -16.08
N VAL A 684 -20.98 -1.15 -15.59
CA VAL A 684 -22.40 -1.48 -15.63
C VAL A 684 -23.06 -0.77 -16.82
N GLU A 685 -23.70 -1.55 -17.68
CA GLU A 685 -24.52 -1.04 -18.77
C GLU A 685 -25.87 -0.52 -18.24
N THR A 686 -26.20 0.71 -18.55
CA THR A 686 -27.47 1.33 -18.20
C THR A 686 -28.15 1.92 -19.44
N PRO A 687 -29.48 2.22 -19.40
CA PRO A 687 -30.15 2.90 -20.48
C PRO A 687 -29.59 4.30 -20.80
N GLN A 688 -28.84 4.90 -19.87
CA GLN A 688 -28.19 6.21 -20.01
C GLN A 688 -26.74 6.12 -20.47
N GLY A 689 -26.20 4.91 -20.66
CA GLY A 689 -24.81 4.63 -21.01
C GLY A 689 -24.11 3.79 -19.92
N THR A 690 -22.80 3.63 -20.04
CA THR A 690 -22.01 2.85 -19.09
C THR A 690 -21.65 3.66 -17.85
N LYS A 691 -21.62 3.00 -16.71
CA LYS A 691 -21.21 3.56 -15.41
C LYS A 691 -20.09 2.72 -14.77
N PRO A 692 -19.23 3.33 -13.95
CA PRO A 692 -18.31 2.58 -13.11
C PRO A 692 -19.07 1.65 -12.15
N VAL A 693 -18.47 0.50 -11.81
CA VAL A 693 -19.01 -0.37 -10.77
C VAL A 693 -18.81 0.28 -9.41
N SER A 694 -19.88 0.41 -8.65
CA SER A 694 -19.82 0.80 -7.25
C SER A 694 -20.00 -0.42 -6.34
N TYR A 695 -19.38 -0.39 -5.19
CA TYR A 695 -19.62 -1.31 -4.10
C TYR A 695 -20.21 -0.56 -2.90
N ASP A 696 -20.86 -1.31 -2.02
CA ASP A 696 -21.59 -0.74 -0.89
C ASP A 696 -20.70 -0.60 0.35
N GLU A 697 -21.27 0.00 1.38
CA GLU A 697 -20.60 0.20 2.66
C GLU A 697 -20.26 -1.13 3.35
N GLU A 698 -19.27 -1.08 4.21
CA GLU A 698 -18.91 -2.12 5.15
C GLU A 698 -19.24 -1.65 6.56
N GLU A 699 -19.99 -2.45 7.30
CA GLU A 699 -20.34 -2.20 8.69
C GLU A 699 -19.71 -3.24 9.61
N VAL A 700 -19.44 -2.84 10.85
CA VAL A 700 -18.91 -3.74 11.86
C VAL A 700 -19.58 -3.53 13.20
N LEU A 701 -19.90 -4.64 13.87
CA LEU A 701 -20.19 -4.69 15.29
C LEU A 701 -18.99 -5.26 16.03
N HIS A 702 -18.48 -4.54 16.99
CA HIS A 702 -17.35 -4.92 17.82
C HIS A 702 -17.77 -5.02 19.28
N ILE A 703 -17.33 -6.06 19.96
CA ILE A 703 -17.50 -6.27 21.40
C ILE A 703 -16.12 -6.55 21.98
N GLU A 704 -15.79 -5.86 23.07
CA GLU A 704 -14.50 -5.98 23.75
C GLU A 704 -14.67 -5.98 25.26
N LEU A 705 -13.99 -6.90 25.94
CA LEU A 705 -13.77 -6.91 27.37
C LEU A 705 -12.29 -6.62 27.62
N GLY A 706 -12.01 -5.50 28.31
CA GLY A 706 -10.65 -5.08 28.63
C GLY A 706 -10.38 -5.09 30.13
N TYR A 707 -9.11 -5.31 30.44
CA TYR A 707 -8.57 -5.23 31.81
C TYR A 707 -7.26 -4.46 31.77
N LYS A 708 -7.15 -3.42 32.60
CA LYS A 708 -5.94 -2.62 32.78
C LYS A 708 -5.61 -2.53 34.26
N ALA A 709 -4.37 -2.75 34.62
CA ALA A 709 -3.95 -2.70 36.00
C ALA A 709 -2.52 -2.24 36.17
N THR A 710 -2.31 -1.44 37.21
CA THR A 710 -1.00 -1.02 37.70
C THR A 710 -0.75 -1.77 39.00
N LEU A 711 0.19 -2.70 39.02
CA LEU A 711 0.43 -3.69 40.08
C LEU A 711 1.81 -3.48 40.70
N LEU A 712 2.08 -4.17 41.81
CA LEU A 712 3.38 -4.16 42.49
C LEU A 712 3.83 -2.73 42.89
N ASP A 713 2.94 -1.95 43.47
CA ASP A 713 3.17 -0.56 43.88
C ASP A 713 3.65 0.35 42.74
N GLY A 714 3.12 0.12 41.50
CA GLY A 714 3.41 0.91 40.32
C GLY A 714 4.57 0.38 39.48
N GLN A 715 5.12 -0.81 39.79
CA GLN A 715 6.24 -1.38 39.07
C GLN A 715 5.82 -2.27 37.88
N LEU A 716 4.58 -2.73 37.81
CA LEU A 716 4.07 -3.57 36.74
C LEU A 716 2.76 -2.98 36.19
N GLN A 717 2.77 -2.56 34.94
CA GLN A 717 1.57 -2.21 34.20
C GLN A 717 1.19 -3.37 33.28
N LEU A 718 -0.10 -3.74 33.31
CA LEU A 718 -0.64 -4.84 32.51
C LEU A 718 -1.93 -4.38 31.85
N ASN A 719 -1.99 -4.47 30.51
CA ASN A 719 -3.17 -4.19 29.71
C ASN A 719 -3.52 -5.43 28.88
N SER A 720 -4.79 -5.84 28.93
CA SER A 720 -5.27 -6.97 28.14
C SER A 720 -6.66 -6.73 27.60
N ALA A 721 -6.99 -7.34 26.44
CA ALA A 721 -8.31 -7.29 25.87
C ALA A 721 -8.66 -8.60 25.16
N VAL A 722 -9.91 -8.99 25.25
CA VAL A 722 -10.53 -10.03 24.44
C VAL A 722 -11.61 -9.38 23.58
N TYR A 723 -11.59 -9.64 22.28
CA TYR A 723 -12.46 -8.96 21.35
C TYR A 723 -13.06 -9.87 20.29
N THR A 724 -14.18 -9.42 19.71
CA THR A 724 -14.76 -10.01 18.50
C THR A 724 -15.35 -8.91 17.61
N TYR A 725 -15.16 -9.09 16.30
CA TYR A 725 -15.76 -8.28 15.24
C TYR A 725 -16.69 -9.15 14.40
N GLN A 726 -17.84 -8.59 14.08
CA GLN A 726 -18.76 -9.18 13.11
C GLN A 726 -18.92 -8.16 11.98
N TYR A 727 -18.40 -8.50 10.80
CA TYR A 727 -18.51 -7.68 9.60
C TYR A 727 -19.74 -8.05 8.81
N ASP A 728 -20.41 -7.03 8.29
CA ASP A 728 -21.41 -7.13 7.24
C ASP A 728 -20.95 -6.34 6.03
N GLY A 729 -21.04 -6.94 4.84
CA GLY A 729 -20.56 -6.32 3.62
C GLY A 729 -19.04 -6.12 3.57
N TYR A 730 -18.23 -7.10 4.05
CA TYR A 730 -16.78 -7.01 4.05
C TYR A 730 -16.22 -6.65 2.67
N GLN A 731 -15.51 -5.54 2.55
CA GLN A 731 -14.99 -5.02 1.28
C GLN A 731 -13.68 -5.73 0.92
N ASP A 732 -13.66 -6.39 -0.21
CA ASP A 732 -12.48 -7.00 -0.80
C ASP A 732 -12.51 -6.87 -2.33
N SER A 733 -11.45 -7.23 -3.02
CA SER A 733 -11.45 -7.41 -4.46
C SER A 733 -11.55 -8.89 -4.81
N VAL A 734 -12.32 -9.18 -5.84
CA VAL A 734 -12.48 -10.52 -6.36
C VAL A 734 -12.18 -10.54 -7.86
N ASP A 735 -11.52 -11.58 -8.32
CA ASP A 735 -11.31 -11.81 -9.73
C ASP A 735 -12.50 -12.55 -10.32
N ILE A 736 -13.09 -11.99 -11.36
CA ILE A 736 -14.16 -12.62 -12.13
C ILE A 736 -13.72 -12.82 -13.57
N TYR A 737 -14.15 -13.93 -14.15
CA TYR A 737 -13.98 -14.15 -15.58
C TYR A 737 -15.14 -13.53 -16.35
N ASP A 738 -14.82 -12.61 -17.28
CA ASP A 738 -15.77 -12.01 -18.21
C ASP A 738 -15.73 -12.77 -19.55
N PRO A 739 -16.69 -13.68 -19.81
CA PRO A 739 -16.68 -14.49 -21.01
C PRO A 739 -16.94 -13.67 -22.30
N SER A 740 -17.42 -12.42 -22.15
CA SER A 740 -17.66 -11.55 -23.30
C SER A 740 -16.37 -10.95 -23.86
N GLN A 741 -15.35 -10.87 -23.05
CA GLN A 741 -14.03 -10.31 -23.39
C GLN A 741 -12.90 -11.33 -23.31
N ASP A 742 -13.22 -12.56 -22.88
CA ASP A 742 -12.23 -13.61 -22.61
C ASP A 742 -11.09 -13.11 -21.72
N ALA A 743 -11.44 -12.41 -20.66
CA ALA A 743 -10.51 -11.75 -19.76
C ALA A 743 -10.95 -11.84 -18.30
N PHE A 744 -9.98 -11.85 -17.40
CA PHE A 744 -10.23 -11.67 -15.97
C PHE A 744 -10.34 -10.20 -15.63
N ARG A 745 -11.17 -9.91 -14.64
CA ARG A 745 -11.40 -8.57 -14.12
C ARG A 745 -11.36 -8.60 -12.62
N GLU A 746 -10.53 -7.77 -12.03
CA GLU A 746 -10.57 -7.49 -10.62
C GLU A 746 -11.72 -6.53 -10.33
N ILE A 747 -12.61 -6.90 -9.42
CA ILE A 747 -13.77 -6.09 -9.04
C ILE A 747 -13.77 -5.90 -7.53
N PRO A 748 -13.57 -4.67 -7.05
CA PRO A 748 -13.88 -4.33 -5.67
C PRO A 748 -15.36 -4.59 -5.39
N THR A 749 -15.66 -5.33 -4.35
CA THR A 749 -17.03 -5.73 -4.03
C THR A 749 -17.18 -6.02 -2.53
N ASN A 750 -18.42 -6.24 -2.11
CA ASN A 750 -18.71 -6.73 -0.77
C ASN A 750 -18.76 -8.26 -0.79
N THR A 751 -17.85 -8.91 -0.08
CA THR A 751 -17.70 -10.39 -0.05
C THR A 751 -18.53 -11.05 1.06
N GLY A 752 -19.56 -10.36 1.57
CA GLY A 752 -20.46 -10.92 2.60
C GLY A 752 -19.94 -10.68 4.01
N SER A 753 -20.22 -11.62 4.90
CA SER A 753 -19.92 -11.49 6.32
C SER A 753 -18.60 -12.16 6.68
N ALA A 754 -17.88 -11.59 7.63
CA ALA A 754 -16.66 -12.17 8.19
C ALA A 754 -16.63 -11.97 9.72
N VAL A 755 -15.90 -12.83 10.40
CA VAL A 755 -15.68 -12.74 11.86
C VAL A 755 -14.19 -12.67 12.14
N ASN A 756 -13.83 -11.83 13.10
CA ASN A 756 -12.49 -11.73 13.62
C ASN A 756 -12.54 -11.68 15.15
N SER A 757 -11.83 -12.57 15.81
CA SER A 757 -11.79 -12.65 17.27
C SER A 757 -10.36 -12.81 17.75
N GLY A 758 -10.07 -12.27 18.91
CA GLY A 758 -8.70 -12.33 19.41
C GLY A 758 -8.52 -11.95 20.87
N PHE A 759 -7.27 -12.06 21.26
CA PHE A 759 -6.77 -11.69 22.58
C PHE A 759 -5.48 -10.89 22.44
N GLU A 760 -5.34 -9.85 23.24
CA GLU A 760 -4.16 -9.00 23.32
C GLU A 760 -3.68 -8.86 24.75
N LEU A 761 -2.36 -8.78 24.89
CA LEU A 761 -1.67 -8.56 26.17
C LEU A 761 -0.50 -7.60 25.95
N GLU A 762 -0.41 -6.57 26.79
CA GLU A 762 0.73 -5.64 26.84
C GLU A 762 1.19 -5.52 28.31
N GLY A 763 2.49 -5.56 28.54
CA GLY A 763 3.05 -5.44 29.87
C GLY A 763 4.34 -4.65 29.89
N THR A 764 4.48 -3.78 30.89
CA THR A 764 5.71 -3.08 31.23
C THR A 764 6.06 -3.40 32.69
N TRP A 765 7.27 -3.87 32.94
CA TRP A 765 7.74 -4.25 34.27
C TRP A 765 9.09 -3.60 34.61
N LEU A 766 9.10 -2.81 35.68
CA LEU A 766 10.32 -2.33 36.31
C LEU A 766 10.89 -3.43 37.20
N ALA A 767 11.56 -4.40 36.57
CA ALA A 767 12.03 -5.63 37.26
C ALA A 767 13.05 -5.36 38.35
N THR A 768 13.88 -4.33 38.18
CA THR A 768 14.80 -3.78 39.17
C THR A 768 14.94 -2.27 38.95
N ASP A 769 15.69 -1.59 39.81
CA ASP A 769 15.99 -0.16 39.65
C ASP A 769 16.65 0.17 38.29
N ASN A 770 17.34 -0.81 37.72
CA ASN A 770 18.13 -0.65 36.49
C ASN A 770 17.53 -1.38 35.27
N LEU A 771 16.57 -2.30 35.47
CA LEU A 771 16.04 -3.15 34.41
C LEU A 771 14.56 -2.90 34.19
N THR A 772 14.21 -2.48 32.99
CA THR A 772 12.83 -2.41 32.51
C THR A 772 12.62 -3.48 31.44
N LEU A 773 11.52 -4.21 31.53
CA LEU A 773 11.10 -5.23 30.56
C LEU A 773 9.72 -4.88 30.02
N ASN A 774 9.55 -5.05 28.72
CA ASN A 774 8.30 -4.87 28.03
C ASN A 774 7.97 -6.08 27.18
N ALA A 775 6.70 -6.43 27.07
CA ALA A 775 6.27 -7.52 26.21
C ALA A 775 4.86 -7.29 25.68
N ASN A 776 4.65 -7.64 24.43
CA ASN A 776 3.37 -7.62 23.75
C ASN A 776 3.09 -8.98 23.15
N TYR A 777 1.85 -9.42 23.24
CA TYR A 777 1.38 -10.62 22.57
C TYR A 777 -0.02 -10.40 21.99
N SER A 778 -0.27 -10.94 20.82
CA SER A 778 -1.61 -11.02 20.25
C SER A 778 -1.87 -12.37 19.59
N TYR A 779 -3.09 -12.83 19.77
CA TYR A 779 -3.67 -13.97 19.07
C TYR A 779 -4.89 -13.48 18.29
N THR A 780 -4.97 -13.77 17.00
CA THR A 780 -6.05 -13.33 16.12
C THR A 780 -6.51 -14.50 15.26
N GLN A 781 -7.81 -14.76 15.27
CA GLN A 781 -8.46 -15.76 14.42
C GLN A 781 -9.53 -15.09 13.57
N THR A 782 -9.55 -15.39 12.29
CA THR A 782 -10.46 -14.79 11.32
C THR A 782 -11.13 -15.87 10.48
N GLU A 783 -12.35 -15.61 9.98
CA GLU A 783 -13.10 -16.58 9.17
C GLU A 783 -14.13 -15.86 8.28
N TYR A 784 -14.18 -16.21 6.98
CA TYR A 784 -15.29 -15.87 6.10
C TYR A 784 -16.53 -16.72 6.44
N GLN A 785 -17.69 -16.07 6.55
CA GLN A 785 -18.92 -16.74 6.99
C GLN A 785 -19.84 -17.15 5.84
N ASP A 786 -19.75 -16.46 4.70
CA ASP A 786 -20.64 -16.67 3.57
C ASP A 786 -19.97 -17.46 2.44
N ASP A 787 -20.81 -18.11 1.61
CA ASP A 787 -20.36 -18.82 0.43
C ASP A 787 -20.01 -17.79 -0.68
N VAL A 788 -18.74 -17.45 -0.79
CA VAL A 788 -18.18 -16.58 -1.82
C VAL A 788 -17.18 -17.36 -2.66
N TYR A 789 -17.35 -17.32 -3.97
CA TYR A 789 -16.53 -18.10 -4.88
C TYR A 789 -15.59 -17.20 -5.66
N LEU A 790 -14.30 -17.37 -5.45
CA LEU A 790 -13.25 -16.75 -6.27
C LEU A 790 -12.80 -17.68 -7.39
N LEU A 791 -12.29 -17.10 -8.46
CA LEU A 791 -11.60 -17.84 -9.50
C LEU A 791 -10.13 -17.99 -9.11
N GLU A 792 -9.56 -19.16 -9.30
CA GLU A 792 -8.13 -19.40 -9.20
C GLU A 792 -7.42 -19.04 -10.50
N ASP A 793 -7.52 -17.81 -10.95
CA ASP A 793 -6.86 -17.41 -12.17
C ASP A 793 -5.34 -17.26 -11.98
N ASP A 794 -4.92 -16.87 -10.79
CA ASP A 794 -3.52 -16.73 -10.41
C ASP A 794 -2.82 -18.05 -10.08
N ASN A 795 -3.46 -19.18 -10.36
CA ASN A 795 -2.80 -20.45 -10.13
C ASN A 795 -1.78 -20.74 -11.24
N PRO A 796 -0.47 -20.67 -10.91
CA PRO A 796 0.58 -20.86 -11.90
C PRO A 796 0.65 -22.29 -12.47
N GLU A 797 0.12 -23.25 -11.75
CA GLU A 797 0.09 -24.65 -12.17
C GLU A 797 -1.05 -24.92 -13.17
N ARG A 798 -2.08 -24.06 -13.16
CA ARG A 798 -3.31 -24.29 -13.93
C ARG A 798 -3.86 -23.01 -14.52
N PRO A 799 -3.35 -22.52 -15.63
CA PRO A 799 -3.98 -21.40 -16.32
C PRO A 799 -5.37 -21.80 -16.80
N ILE A 800 -6.34 -21.13 -16.27
CA ILE A 800 -7.76 -21.36 -16.51
C ILE A 800 -8.12 -21.39 -17.99
N GLN A 801 -7.56 -20.49 -18.77
CA GLN A 801 -7.80 -20.37 -20.20
C GLN A 801 -7.50 -21.66 -20.98
N LEU A 802 -6.62 -22.51 -20.46
CA LEU A 802 -6.26 -23.76 -21.11
C LEU A 802 -6.96 -24.98 -20.50
N PHE A 803 -7.34 -24.94 -19.24
CA PHE A 803 -7.79 -26.11 -18.48
C PHE A 803 -9.17 -25.96 -17.81
N GLY A 804 -9.83 -24.83 -17.97
CA GLY A 804 -11.15 -24.52 -17.41
C GLY A 804 -11.12 -23.81 -16.07
N GLU A 805 -12.28 -23.34 -15.66
CA GLU A 805 -12.46 -22.63 -14.39
C GLU A 805 -12.30 -23.56 -13.20
N LYS A 806 -11.54 -23.12 -12.21
CA LYS A 806 -11.58 -23.65 -10.87
C LYS A 806 -12.07 -22.56 -9.92
N ARG A 807 -13.04 -22.92 -9.09
CA ARG A 807 -13.65 -22.01 -8.12
C ARG A 807 -13.26 -22.43 -6.73
N PHE A 808 -12.81 -21.47 -5.94
CA PHE A 808 -12.50 -21.63 -4.53
C PHE A 808 -13.59 -20.96 -3.70
N ASN A 809 -14.14 -21.67 -2.71
CA ASN A 809 -15.12 -21.11 -1.78
C ASN A 809 -14.39 -20.55 -0.55
N LEU A 810 -14.57 -19.27 -0.27
CA LEU A 810 -13.92 -18.61 0.85
C LEU A 810 -14.46 -19.03 2.21
N LYS A 811 -15.69 -19.53 2.29
CA LYS A 811 -16.34 -19.88 3.56
C LYS A 811 -15.51 -20.82 4.43
N GLY A 812 -15.32 -20.44 5.68
CA GLY A 812 -14.48 -21.17 6.64
C GLY A 812 -12.99 -20.88 6.51
N GLY A 813 -12.55 -20.19 5.45
CA GLY A 813 -11.17 -19.76 5.26
C GLY A 813 -10.81 -18.50 6.06
N ALA A 814 -9.53 -18.30 6.30
CA ALA A 814 -9.02 -17.14 7.03
C ALA A 814 -8.95 -15.89 6.13
N LEU A 815 -9.12 -14.71 6.71
CA LEU A 815 -8.85 -13.45 6.02
C LEU A 815 -7.35 -13.31 5.72
N LYS A 816 -7.02 -12.74 4.56
CA LYS A 816 -5.62 -12.54 4.13
C LYS A 816 -4.88 -11.47 4.96
N GLY A 817 -3.57 -11.60 5.07
CA GLY A 817 -2.70 -10.58 5.66
C GLY A 817 -2.69 -10.56 7.20
N ILE A 818 -3.20 -11.62 7.87
CA ILE A 818 -3.41 -11.62 9.32
C ILE A 818 -2.66 -12.79 9.96
N PRO A 819 -1.55 -12.55 10.66
CA PRO A 819 -0.88 -13.60 11.42
C PRO A 819 -1.69 -13.99 12.66
N THR A 820 -1.81 -15.30 12.89
CA THR A 820 -2.51 -15.82 14.07
C THR A 820 -1.81 -15.43 15.36
N ASN A 821 -0.48 -15.42 15.38
CA ASN A 821 0.31 -15.09 16.56
C ASN A 821 1.31 -14.00 16.24
N LYS A 822 1.42 -13.04 17.15
CA LYS A 822 2.47 -12.03 17.13
C LYS A 822 2.96 -11.78 18.54
N PHE A 823 4.29 -11.68 18.68
CA PHE A 823 4.95 -11.46 19.97
C PHE A 823 6.10 -10.48 19.79
N THR A 824 6.24 -9.55 20.73
CA THR A 824 7.40 -8.66 20.80
C THR A 824 7.79 -8.48 22.25
N ALA A 825 9.08 -8.57 22.54
CA ALA A 825 9.63 -8.27 23.85
C ALA A 825 10.87 -7.40 23.72
N TRP A 826 10.98 -6.41 24.57
CA TRP A 826 12.19 -5.58 24.65
C TRP A 826 12.50 -5.19 26.09
N GLY A 827 13.76 -4.87 26.32
CA GLY A 827 14.19 -4.44 27.65
C GLY A 827 15.40 -3.55 27.57
N ASN A 828 15.50 -2.68 28.55
CA ASN A 828 16.62 -1.79 28.73
C ASN A 828 17.25 -1.99 30.10
N TYR A 829 18.57 -2.09 30.13
CA TYR A 829 19.36 -2.11 31.36
C TYR A 829 20.24 -0.86 31.43
N VAL A 830 20.08 -0.11 32.51
CA VAL A 830 20.70 1.20 32.70
C VAL A 830 21.82 1.13 33.73
N TRP A 831 22.99 1.65 33.37
CA TRP A 831 24.08 1.93 34.31
C TRP A 831 24.22 3.44 34.50
N ASP A 832 23.91 3.92 35.69
CA ASP A 832 24.08 5.32 36.04
C ASP A 832 25.47 5.56 36.65
N PHE A 833 26.17 6.56 36.11
CA PHE A 833 27.43 7.08 36.56
C PHE A 833 27.25 8.54 36.98
N GLU A 834 28.20 9.10 37.73
CA GLU A 834 28.12 10.47 38.24
C GLU A 834 27.77 11.54 37.16
N THR A 835 28.27 11.40 35.95
CA THR A 835 28.14 12.40 34.87
C THR A 835 27.48 11.86 33.62
N THR A 836 27.30 10.56 33.51
CA THR A 836 26.82 9.92 32.31
C THR A 836 25.94 8.73 32.68
N ARG A 837 25.15 8.31 31.70
CA ARG A 837 24.33 7.11 31.76
C ARG A 837 24.68 6.24 30.55
N LEU A 838 24.68 4.96 30.71
CA LEU A 838 24.83 3.96 29.64
C LEU A 838 23.62 3.03 29.67
N THR A 839 22.91 2.89 28.56
CA THR A 839 21.76 2.00 28.43
C THR A 839 22.04 0.94 27.37
N LEU A 840 21.87 -0.32 27.73
CA LEU A 840 21.81 -1.42 26.78
C LEU A 840 20.34 -1.77 26.53
N LEU A 841 19.93 -1.70 25.28
CA LEU A 841 18.59 -2.06 24.85
C LEU A 841 18.67 -3.27 23.92
N ALA A 842 17.78 -4.24 24.13
CA ALA A 842 17.58 -5.38 23.26
C ALA A 842 16.10 -5.56 22.98
N ALA A 843 15.76 -5.79 21.71
CA ALA A 843 14.39 -6.04 21.29
C ALA A 843 14.32 -7.30 20.41
N TYR A 844 13.28 -8.09 20.61
CA TYR A 844 12.98 -9.28 19.81
C TYR A 844 11.52 -9.23 19.36
N SER A 845 11.26 -9.43 18.08
CA SER A 845 9.93 -9.53 17.52
C SER A 845 9.76 -10.83 16.74
N TYR A 846 8.56 -11.39 16.83
CA TYR A 846 8.09 -12.58 16.13
C TYR A 846 6.73 -12.29 15.52
N THR A 847 6.56 -12.63 14.26
CA THR A 847 5.28 -12.64 13.56
C THR A 847 5.11 -14.02 12.93
N GLY A 848 4.02 -14.72 13.27
CA GLY A 848 3.74 -16.05 12.75
C GLY A 848 3.41 -16.04 11.26
N GLU A 849 3.43 -17.22 10.65
CA GLU A 849 3.00 -17.43 9.26
C GLU A 849 1.55 -16.97 9.03
N TYR A 850 1.24 -16.45 7.85
CA TYR A 850 -0.11 -16.05 7.47
C TYR A 850 -0.32 -16.11 5.95
N ASN A 851 -1.59 -16.13 5.52
CA ASN A 851 -1.95 -16.19 4.12
C ASN A 851 -1.77 -14.80 3.46
N GLY A 852 -1.03 -14.74 2.38
CA GLY A 852 -0.89 -13.54 1.54
C GLY A 852 -2.08 -13.34 0.58
N SER A 853 -2.85 -14.40 0.31
CA SER A 853 -4.02 -14.42 -0.56
C SER A 853 -5.21 -15.06 0.17
N ALA A 854 -6.42 -14.65 -0.20
CA ALA A 854 -7.66 -15.30 0.27
C ALA A 854 -7.83 -16.75 -0.23
N LEU A 855 -7.06 -17.16 -1.22
CA LEU A 855 -7.10 -18.53 -1.78
C LEU A 855 -6.36 -19.57 -0.92
N GLU A 856 -5.65 -19.16 0.12
CA GLU A 856 -4.94 -20.01 1.09
C GLU A 856 -3.99 -21.05 0.47
N ARG A 857 -3.39 -20.74 -0.68
CA ARG A 857 -2.48 -21.65 -1.36
C ARG A 857 -1.13 -21.70 -0.64
N ASP A 858 -0.47 -22.86 -0.63
CA ASP A 858 0.81 -23.02 0.08
C ASP A 858 1.91 -22.05 -0.38
N PHE A 859 1.91 -21.68 -1.64
CA PHE A 859 2.89 -20.75 -2.18
C PHE A 859 2.54 -19.27 -1.94
N ASP A 860 1.33 -18.95 -1.48
CA ASP A 860 0.93 -17.59 -1.08
C ASP A 860 1.22 -17.30 0.41
N LYS A 861 1.64 -18.29 1.16
CA LYS A 861 1.93 -18.13 2.58
C LYS A 861 3.17 -17.26 2.78
N ILE A 862 3.02 -16.27 3.62
CA ILE A 862 4.13 -15.45 4.07
C ILE A 862 4.71 -16.17 5.28
N PRO A 863 5.99 -16.56 5.23
CA PRO A 863 6.63 -17.31 6.30
C PRO A 863 6.64 -16.54 7.63
N GLU A 864 6.74 -17.27 8.72
CA GLU A 864 7.05 -16.64 10.01
C GLU A 864 8.35 -15.83 9.93
N ARG A 865 8.38 -14.74 10.67
CA ARG A 865 9.54 -13.86 10.70
C ARG A 865 9.96 -13.51 12.11
N THR A 866 11.27 -13.41 12.29
CA THR A 866 11.89 -12.94 13.54
C THR A 866 12.81 -11.76 13.25
N ARG A 867 13.00 -10.92 14.26
CA ARG A 867 13.96 -9.84 14.21
C ARG A 867 14.50 -9.57 15.61
N THR A 868 15.80 -9.40 15.71
CA THR A 868 16.48 -9.00 16.95
C THR A 868 17.26 -7.71 16.71
N ASP A 869 17.02 -6.70 17.53
CA ASP A 869 17.69 -5.41 17.49
C ASP A 869 18.46 -5.14 18.78
N LEU A 870 19.63 -4.52 18.68
CA LEU A 870 20.46 -4.13 19.82
C LEU A 870 20.87 -2.66 19.71
N SER A 871 20.80 -1.93 20.81
CA SER A 871 21.31 -0.57 20.91
C SER A 871 22.12 -0.37 22.20
N LEU A 872 23.21 0.38 22.08
CA LEU A 872 23.99 0.87 23.21
C LEU A 872 23.93 2.39 23.19
N ILE A 873 23.31 2.98 24.21
CA ILE A 873 23.03 4.40 24.30
C ILE A 873 23.88 4.99 25.41
N TRP A 874 24.70 5.96 25.07
CA TRP A 874 25.44 6.79 26.00
C TRP A 874 24.85 8.18 26.07
N GLU A 875 24.59 8.72 27.24
CA GLU A 875 24.12 10.07 27.41
C GLU A 875 24.73 10.77 28.63
N THR A 876 24.76 12.09 28.60
CA THR A 876 25.12 12.90 29.78
C THR A 876 23.92 13.00 30.72
N GLN A 877 24.16 13.14 32.05
CA GLN A 877 23.09 13.23 33.04
C GLN A 877 22.14 14.42 32.79
N ASP A 878 22.65 15.50 32.20
CA ASP A 878 21.85 16.65 31.79
C ASP A 878 21.10 16.46 30.45
N ARG A 879 21.17 15.24 29.87
CA ARG A 879 20.59 14.84 28.58
C ARG A 879 20.95 15.78 27.40
N ARG A 880 22.01 16.60 27.54
CA ARG A 880 22.43 17.51 26.46
C ARG A 880 23.20 16.82 25.35
N ARG A 881 23.80 15.68 25.63
CA ARG A 881 24.57 14.89 24.64
C ARG A 881 24.17 13.44 24.75
N ARG A 882 23.83 12.87 23.60
CA ARG A 882 23.46 11.47 23.47
C ARG A 882 24.15 10.88 22.26
N ALA A 883 24.65 9.65 22.37
CA ALA A 883 25.15 8.86 21.26
C ALA A 883 24.55 7.45 21.38
N ARG A 884 23.90 6.99 20.30
CA ARG A 884 23.34 5.64 20.19
C ARG A 884 24.10 4.87 19.13
N PHE A 885 24.64 3.70 19.50
CA PHE A 885 25.20 2.71 18.59
C PHE A 885 24.15 1.62 18.42
N PHE A 886 23.78 1.29 17.20
CA PHE A 886 22.71 0.33 16.94
C PHE A 886 23.12 -0.74 15.92
N VAL A 887 22.51 -1.91 16.07
CA VAL A 887 22.49 -2.99 15.10
C VAL A 887 21.06 -3.50 15.02
N ASP A 888 20.41 -3.23 13.90
CA ASP A 888 19.06 -3.72 13.59
C ASP A 888 19.20 -5.04 12.82
N ASN A 889 18.30 -5.99 13.10
CA ASN A 889 18.33 -7.33 12.52
C ASN A 889 19.72 -7.99 12.71
N VAL A 890 20.12 -8.18 13.97
CA VAL A 890 21.49 -8.67 14.37
C VAL A 890 21.87 -9.96 13.66
N PHE A 891 20.91 -10.87 13.47
CA PHE A 891 21.15 -12.19 12.89
C PHE A 891 21.05 -12.19 11.36
N ASP A 892 20.73 -11.03 10.74
CA ASP A 892 20.58 -10.87 9.28
C ASP A 892 19.50 -11.77 8.69
N GLU A 893 18.41 -11.93 9.42
CA GLU A 893 17.27 -12.75 9.01
C GLU A 893 16.62 -12.18 7.74
N VAL A 894 16.38 -13.04 6.77
CA VAL A 894 15.65 -12.69 5.57
C VAL A 894 14.17 -12.74 5.84
N ASN A 895 13.54 -11.58 5.86
CA ASN A 895 12.12 -11.43 6.19
C ASN A 895 11.35 -10.85 5.02
N PHE A 896 10.16 -11.40 4.77
CA PHE A 896 9.25 -10.90 3.75
C PHE A 896 8.12 -10.07 4.34
N ARG A 897 7.82 -8.94 3.71
CA ARG A 897 6.64 -8.14 3.99
C ARG A 897 5.40 -8.75 3.34
N GLY A 898 5.55 -9.27 2.13
CA GLY A 898 4.51 -9.90 1.34
C GLY A 898 5.10 -10.86 0.32
N ILE A 899 4.37 -11.89 0.02
CA ILE A 899 4.64 -12.83 -1.08
C ILE A 899 3.36 -12.91 -1.89
N GLY A 900 3.46 -12.83 -3.20
CA GLY A 900 2.32 -12.93 -4.09
C GLY A 900 2.69 -13.55 -5.42
N SER A 901 1.74 -14.26 -6.02
CA SER A 901 1.86 -14.73 -7.39
C SER A 901 1.45 -13.63 -8.35
N GLY A 902 2.23 -13.43 -9.39
CA GLY A 902 1.84 -12.57 -10.48
C GLY A 902 0.69 -13.17 -11.29
N SER A 903 -0.02 -12.32 -12.03
CA SER A 903 -1.06 -12.72 -12.97
C SER A 903 -0.48 -13.41 -14.21
N HIS A 904 -1.35 -13.81 -15.11
CA HIS A 904 -0.94 -14.28 -16.46
C HIS A 904 -0.06 -13.27 -17.21
N LEU A 905 -0.19 -11.97 -16.92
CA LEU A 905 0.65 -10.92 -17.52
C LEU A 905 2.12 -11.02 -17.10
N THR A 906 2.39 -11.59 -15.96
CA THR A 906 3.74 -11.74 -15.40
C THR A 906 4.22 -13.19 -15.33
N ASN A 907 3.57 -14.07 -16.10
CA ASN A 907 3.91 -15.49 -16.17
C ASN A 907 3.72 -16.25 -14.84
N TYR A 908 2.78 -15.82 -14.00
CA TYR A 908 2.46 -16.44 -12.71
C TYR A 908 3.68 -16.65 -11.79
N LYS A 909 4.68 -15.81 -11.90
CA LYS A 909 5.86 -15.91 -11.04
C LYS A 909 5.53 -15.52 -9.61
N LEU A 910 6.19 -16.17 -8.68
CA LEU A 910 6.11 -15.81 -7.27
C LEU A 910 7.14 -14.73 -6.97
N THR A 911 6.70 -13.66 -6.37
CA THR A 911 7.58 -12.56 -5.97
C THR A 911 7.41 -12.26 -4.50
N GLY A 912 8.50 -11.88 -3.83
CA GLY A 912 8.49 -11.47 -2.44
C GLY A 912 9.03 -10.05 -2.28
N THR A 913 8.41 -9.27 -1.40
CA THR A 913 8.94 -7.96 -0.99
C THR A 913 9.71 -8.13 0.30
N LEU A 914 11.01 -7.83 0.25
CA LEU A 914 11.90 -7.96 1.41
C LEU A 914 11.68 -6.81 2.42
N LEU A 915 11.85 -7.14 3.70
CA LEU A 915 12.07 -6.17 4.76
C LEU A 915 13.57 -5.85 4.87
N ASP A 916 13.90 -4.81 5.64
CA ASP A 916 15.28 -4.37 5.81
C ASP A 916 16.16 -5.47 6.41
N MET A 917 17.28 -5.71 5.76
CA MET A 917 18.37 -6.56 6.21
C MET A 917 19.13 -5.90 7.38
N ARG A 918 20.18 -6.58 7.88
CA ARG A 918 20.99 -6.03 8.97
C ARG A 918 21.52 -4.64 8.64
N ARG A 919 21.25 -3.70 9.55
CA ARG A 919 21.78 -2.34 9.55
C ARG A 919 22.55 -2.09 10.83
N PHE A 920 23.59 -1.27 10.75
CA PHE A 920 24.28 -0.78 11.93
C PHE A 920 24.71 0.67 11.72
N GLY A 921 24.82 1.39 12.82
CA GLY A 921 25.19 2.80 12.72
C GLY A 921 25.36 3.46 14.08
N VAL A 922 25.56 4.77 14.01
CA VAL A 922 25.62 5.65 15.16
C VAL A 922 24.81 6.90 14.89
N ASP A 923 23.98 7.31 15.84
CA ASP A 923 23.40 8.63 15.90
C ASP A 923 23.96 9.44 17.07
N VAL A 924 24.12 10.74 16.86
CA VAL A 924 24.60 11.68 17.87
C VAL A 924 23.64 12.83 17.95
N THR A 925 23.11 13.10 19.14
CA THR A 925 22.21 14.21 19.44
C THR A 925 22.87 15.19 20.38
N VAL A 926 22.72 16.49 20.09
CA VAL A 926 23.17 17.60 20.94
C VAL A 926 22.01 18.57 21.17
N ASN A 927 21.62 18.70 22.42
CA ASN A 927 20.60 19.66 22.87
C ASN A 927 21.26 20.88 23.48
N PHE A 928 20.72 22.07 23.24
CA PHE A 928 21.21 23.32 23.76
C PHE A 928 20.09 24.29 24.09
N GLY A 929 20.35 25.27 24.91
CA GLY A 929 19.32 26.12 25.51
C GLY A 929 18.62 25.43 26.70
N GLY A 930 17.48 25.86 27.13
CA GLY A 930 16.68 25.34 28.23
C GLY A 930 17.07 25.98 29.57
#